data_1a8c17ee3804709e9c0a2190ec1a1e7b
#
_entry.id   1a8c17ee3804709e9c0a2190ec1a1e7b
#
_cell.length_a   1.000
_cell.length_b   1.000
_cell.length_c   1.000
_cell.angle_alpha   90.00
_cell.angle_beta   90.00
_cell.angle_gamma   90.00
#
_symmetry.space_group_name_H-M   'P 1'
#
loop_
_entity.id
_entity.type
_entity.pdbx_description
1 polymer ?
#
loop_
_entity_poly.entity_id
_entity_poly.type
_entity_poly.pdbx_seq_one_letter_code
_entity_poly.pdbx_strand_id
1 'polypeptide(L)'
;MKRLLIKYLMLALAASVLVFTSADARERGYGNAQLTLKTEMEALHQIFGVNFIYDSSLALDVPYKGKPMEQIASPSVRDDRASLEKCLKTLFTGSGIEYEIMKKYVVLTKAGAKKKPKEYTIFIEERLDTLTASRITALVDAPVNSTQTGLERIDGSKISRGFAFMSSPDVIKTLQTLPGVAGGTEMLSGLYVHGGTGSDNLYLMDGVPLYSVGHLAGLFSSFNSDVIDKVDFYKSGFPARYGGRMSSVVDVTVRDGDFDDYKGSFSVGLIEGRFQLEGPLVKGKTSFNVGMRRSWIDVLTVPAFAIYNLARNKETTSHTDMRYAMTDFNGKITHRFSDHNTLSLSLFAGQDALASRLDDNKGDWEKKGTDELTDIGIRWGNLMASLSWKNRVSDTFRYTVNAYHVTSLSRISLEDYWKYRYDDGSIKEVDNYDRYSTPVYDTGLKADFRWVPSDVHSLRFGAETVWHVFKPYRYSERNYSHTGYDSVSEEGKEEFSYHGVEPSLYLEDEMTLTDWLSANLGLRYVMFMTPDRNYHRLEPRAALRFRLGDIASLKLSYSDMNQFNHRLKASTPLDLPTSLWMPSTSMIAPMHSRQYSAGTSFNLPYGIRLELEGWYKSMNDIREYVGVSSLYPPIEAWEDEYAQGRGRAYGLDTQVEWNDDNIWLSLAYTLSWSERFFDGIHDEWFYDMFDNRHKINISATRRIGRKTEVYAGWTFRSGNRMTLPSQILPLPNEFPEGSINYDYVQIYTSPNNIVLPPYHRLDVGFNFHKTTKRGNESVWNLSVYNAYCHMNAINAWVRETYDGSGPEKTGYVSEMAGWFPIIPTFSHTLKF
;
A
#
# COMPACT_ATOMS: atom_id res chain seq x y z
N MET A 1 3.71 -20.30 -36.58
CA MET A 1 3.70 -20.11 -35.10
C MET A 1 2.92 -18.88 -34.63
N LYS A 2 3.23 -17.61 -35.05
CA LYS A 2 2.46 -16.43 -34.65
C LYS A 2 0.93 -16.50 -34.89
N ARG A 3 0.48 -17.08 -36.01
CA ARG A 3 -0.96 -17.24 -36.32
C ARG A 3 -1.68 -18.33 -35.49
N LEU A 4 -0.97 -19.35 -35.01
CA LEU A 4 -1.55 -20.37 -34.12
C LEU A 4 -1.70 -19.83 -32.72
N LEU A 5 -0.71 -19.11 -32.20
CA LEU A 5 -0.74 -18.51 -30.85
C LEU A 5 -1.91 -17.53 -30.69
N ILE A 6 -2.15 -16.68 -31.71
CA ILE A 6 -3.27 -15.76 -31.74
C ILE A 6 -4.62 -16.50 -31.79
N LYS A 7 -4.69 -17.62 -32.54
CA LYS A 7 -5.91 -18.42 -32.64
C LYS A 7 -6.26 -19.14 -31.32
N TYR A 8 -5.28 -19.64 -30.56
CA TYR A 8 -5.51 -20.27 -29.28
C TYR A 8 -5.78 -19.26 -28.17
N LEU A 9 -5.15 -18.07 -28.21
CA LEU A 9 -5.46 -16.96 -27.29
C LEU A 9 -6.91 -16.46 -27.51
N MET A 10 -7.34 -16.38 -28.76
CA MET A 10 -8.71 -15.99 -29.12
C MET A 10 -9.73 -17.09 -28.77
N LEU A 11 -9.37 -18.37 -28.84
CA LEU A 11 -10.24 -19.46 -28.40
C LEU A 11 -10.37 -19.54 -26.86
N ALA A 12 -9.29 -19.29 -26.10
CA ALA A 12 -9.32 -19.21 -24.66
C ALA A 12 -10.16 -18.00 -24.18
N LEU A 13 -10.09 -16.86 -24.87
CA LEU A 13 -10.96 -15.71 -24.64
C LEU A 13 -12.43 -16.00 -25.00
N ALA A 14 -12.71 -16.75 -26.06
CA ALA A 14 -14.07 -17.12 -26.47
C ALA A 14 -14.71 -18.15 -25.53
N ALA A 15 -13.93 -19.08 -24.96
CA ALA A 15 -14.42 -20.07 -24.01
C ALA A 15 -14.81 -19.46 -22.65
N SER A 16 -14.15 -18.38 -22.22
CA SER A 16 -14.50 -17.65 -20.98
C SER A 16 -15.76 -16.77 -21.11
N VAL A 17 -16.21 -16.46 -22.33
CA VAL A 17 -17.41 -15.64 -22.59
C VAL A 17 -18.69 -16.50 -22.70
N LEU A 18 -18.57 -17.80 -22.97
CA LEU A 18 -19.73 -18.68 -23.27
C LEU A 18 -20.39 -19.35 -22.05
N VAL A 19 -19.84 -19.20 -20.84
CA VAL A 19 -20.39 -19.87 -19.62
C VAL A 19 -21.47 -19.06 -18.90
N PHE A 20 -21.77 -17.82 -19.27
CA PHE A 20 -22.68 -16.94 -18.51
C PHE A 20 -23.90 -16.40 -19.29
N THR A 21 -24.50 -17.16 -20.17
CA THR A 21 -25.75 -16.74 -20.79
C THR A 21 -26.87 -17.75 -20.59
N SER A 22 -27.30 -17.98 -19.32
CA SER A 22 -28.67 -18.46 -19.06
C SER A 22 -29.01 -18.38 -17.57
N ALA A 23 -29.73 -17.35 -17.18
CA ALA A 23 -30.64 -17.40 -16.03
C ALA A 23 -31.77 -16.39 -16.26
N ASP A 24 -32.97 -16.95 -16.39
CA ASP A 24 -34.21 -16.24 -16.62
C ASP A 24 -34.58 -15.24 -15.55
N ALA A 25 -35.07 -14.08 -16.02
CA ALA A 25 -35.59 -13.00 -15.20
C ALA A 25 -37.07 -13.18 -14.94
N ARG A 26 -37.47 -13.22 -13.68
CA ARG A 26 -38.86 -12.98 -13.27
C ARG A 26 -39.01 -11.49 -12.92
N GLU A 27 -39.89 -10.83 -13.69
CA GLU A 27 -40.39 -9.48 -13.40
C GLU A 27 -41.05 -9.42 -12.03
N ARG A 28 -40.64 -8.45 -11.20
CA ARG A 28 -41.49 -7.97 -10.09
C ARG A 28 -41.91 -6.56 -10.43
N GLY A 29 -43.22 -6.37 -10.54
CA GLY A 29 -43.89 -5.11 -10.79
C GLY A 29 -43.65 -4.09 -9.66
N TYR A 30 -43.47 -2.85 -10.05
CA TYR A 30 -43.46 -1.71 -9.16
C TYR A 30 -44.87 -1.55 -8.53
N GLY A 31 -44.98 -1.93 -7.26
CA GLY A 31 -46.11 -1.53 -6.41
C GLY A 31 -45.89 -0.07 -5.98
N ASN A 32 -46.97 0.70 -5.88
CA ASN A 32 -47.02 2.11 -5.49
C ASN A 32 -46.18 2.43 -4.24
N ALA A 33 -44.96 2.87 -4.44
CA ALA A 33 -44.16 3.48 -3.39
C ALA A 33 -44.75 4.87 -3.07
N GLN A 34 -45.09 5.12 -1.83
CA GLN A 34 -45.61 6.40 -1.36
C GLN A 34 -44.46 7.44 -1.50
N LEU A 35 -44.68 8.49 -2.30
CA LEU A 35 -43.72 9.58 -2.50
C LEU A 35 -43.42 10.25 -1.14
N THR A 36 -42.15 10.35 -0.75
CA THR A 36 -41.69 11.04 0.46
C THR A 36 -40.75 12.17 0.08
N LEU A 37 -40.49 13.13 0.99
CA LEU A 37 -39.49 14.18 0.75
C LEU A 37 -38.10 13.56 0.42
N LYS A 38 -37.74 12.46 1.08
CA LYS A 38 -36.46 11.76 0.88
C LYS A 38 -36.36 11.15 -0.52
N THR A 39 -37.42 10.47 -1.00
CA THR A 39 -37.40 9.88 -2.36
C THR A 39 -37.35 10.97 -3.45
N GLU A 40 -37.95 12.12 -3.23
CA GLU A 40 -37.88 13.24 -4.17
C GLU A 40 -36.51 13.97 -4.13
N MET A 41 -35.86 14.03 -2.97
CA MET A 41 -34.47 14.50 -2.85
C MET A 41 -33.49 13.57 -3.60
N GLU A 42 -33.73 12.26 -3.55
CA GLU A 42 -32.95 11.28 -4.32
C GLU A 42 -33.13 11.46 -5.84
N ALA A 43 -34.37 11.78 -6.26
CA ALA A 43 -34.63 12.11 -7.66
C ALA A 43 -33.91 13.40 -8.09
N LEU A 44 -33.89 14.45 -7.28
CA LEU A 44 -33.14 15.69 -7.54
C LEU A 44 -31.62 15.44 -7.55
N HIS A 45 -31.15 14.56 -6.72
CA HIS A 45 -29.75 14.14 -6.77
C HIS A 45 -29.37 13.49 -8.11
N GLN A 46 -30.23 12.60 -8.64
CA GLN A 46 -30.01 11.95 -9.93
C GLN A 46 -30.11 12.92 -11.13
N ILE A 47 -31.02 13.90 -11.04
CA ILE A 47 -31.27 14.85 -12.14
C ILE A 47 -30.20 15.94 -12.22
N PHE A 48 -29.85 16.55 -11.08
CA PHE A 48 -28.96 17.72 -11.01
C PHE A 48 -27.57 17.44 -10.45
N GLY A 49 -27.30 16.22 -9.97
CA GLY A 49 -26.02 15.86 -9.34
C GLY A 49 -25.74 16.60 -8.02
N VAL A 50 -26.78 17.15 -7.37
CA VAL A 50 -26.67 17.87 -6.10
C VAL A 50 -26.77 16.92 -4.91
N ASN A 51 -26.06 17.23 -3.84
CA ASN A 51 -26.05 16.47 -2.61
C ASN A 51 -26.76 17.23 -1.50
N PHE A 52 -27.56 16.54 -0.71
CA PHE A 52 -28.29 17.14 0.39
C PHE A 52 -27.57 16.92 1.71
N ILE A 53 -27.37 17.97 2.49
CA ILE A 53 -26.81 17.97 3.83
C ILE A 53 -27.92 18.38 4.80
N TYR A 54 -28.23 17.51 5.76
CA TYR A 54 -29.29 17.75 6.74
C TYR A 54 -29.02 17.06 8.07
N ASP A 55 -29.61 17.60 9.13
CA ASP A 55 -29.57 17.02 10.47
C ASP A 55 -30.57 15.86 10.57
N SER A 56 -30.18 14.75 11.26
CA SER A 56 -31.05 13.58 11.48
C SER A 56 -32.37 13.90 12.22
N SER A 57 -32.48 15.07 12.86
CA SER A 57 -33.70 15.54 13.47
C SER A 57 -34.75 16.05 12.48
N LEU A 58 -34.36 16.22 11.19
CA LEU A 58 -35.32 16.59 10.14
C LEU A 58 -36.11 15.36 9.69
N ALA A 59 -37.43 15.41 9.84
CA ALA A 59 -38.30 14.34 9.37
C ALA A 59 -38.43 14.41 7.83
N LEU A 60 -37.69 13.63 7.12
CA LEU A 60 -37.66 13.57 5.65
C LEU A 60 -38.45 12.40 5.06
N ASP A 61 -38.81 11.39 5.88
CA ASP A 61 -39.66 10.26 5.49
C ASP A 61 -41.17 10.59 5.52
N VAL A 62 -41.52 11.88 5.57
CA VAL A 62 -42.91 12.32 5.51
C VAL A 62 -43.44 12.25 4.06
N PRO A 63 -44.76 11.87 3.88
CA PRO A 63 -45.37 11.78 2.57
C PRO A 63 -45.34 13.12 1.82
N TYR A 64 -44.83 13.09 0.61
CA TYR A 64 -44.87 14.24 -0.31
C TYR A 64 -46.12 14.18 -1.18
N LYS A 65 -46.93 15.24 -1.14
CA LYS A 65 -48.21 15.29 -1.85
C LYS A 65 -48.15 16.07 -3.18
N GLY A 66 -46.96 16.53 -3.61
CA GLY A 66 -46.74 17.25 -4.85
C GLY A 66 -46.59 16.35 -6.07
N LYS A 67 -46.27 16.97 -7.22
CA LYS A 67 -45.86 16.23 -8.41
C LYS A 67 -44.42 15.73 -8.25
N PRO A 68 -44.08 14.52 -8.75
CA PRO A 68 -42.70 14.05 -8.76
C PRO A 68 -41.71 15.05 -9.33
N MET A 69 -40.53 15.22 -8.72
CA MET A 69 -39.50 16.19 -9.16
C MET A 69 -39.02 15.93 -10.57
N GLU A 70 -39.03 14.67 -11.01
CA GLU A 70 -38.71 14.28 -12.40
C GLU A 70 -39.66 14.93 -13.43
N GLN A 71 -40.92 15.23 -13.05
CA GLN A 71 -41.88 15.91 -13.91
C GLN A 71 -41.76 17.44 -13.87
N ILE A 72 -41.16 18.00 -12.81
CA ILE A 72 -40.97 19.43 -12.61
C ILE A 72 -39.64 19.91 -13.21
N ALA A 73 -38.61 19.08 -13.12
CA ALA A 73 -37.32 19.32 -13.74
C ALA A 73 -37.44 19.20 -15.27
N SER A 74 -37.29 20.29 -16.00
CA SER A 74 -37.38 20.28 -17.46
C SER A 74 -36.20 19.50 -18.06
N PRO A 75 -36.39 18.46 -18.91
CA PRO A 75 -35.32 17.58 -19.40
C PRO A 75 -34.31 18.27 -20.35
N SER A 76 -34.60 19.49 -20.79
CA SER A 76 -33.86 20.18 -21.86
C SER A 76 -32.74 21.11 -21.36
N VAL A 77 -32.61 21.37 -20.08
CA VAL A 77 -31.62 22.30 -19.51
C VAL A 77 -30.86 21.61 -18.36
N ARG A 78 -29.76 20.99 -18.72
CA ARG A 78 -28.76 20.51 -17.76
C ARG A 78 -27.96 21.72 -17.26
N ASP A 79 -27.68 21.78 -15.97
CA ASP A 79 -26.88 22.82 -15.31
C ASP A 79 -27.60 24.18 -15.05
N ASP A 80 -28.89 24.23 -15.01
CA ASP A 80 -29.58 25.47 -14.64
C ASP A 80 -29.89 25.53 -13.12
N ARG A 81 -29.06 26.31 -12.42
CA ARG A 81 -29.27 26.64 -11.01
C ARG A 81 -30.68 27.13 -10.71
N ALA A 82 -31.30 27.82 -11.66
CA ALA A 82 -32.66 28.31 -11.56
C ALA A 82 -33.71 27.16 -11.59
N SER A 83 -33.49 26.15 -12.39
CA SER A 83 -34.33 24.92 -12.41
C SER A 83 -34.22 24.12 -11.11
N LEU A 84 -33.04 23.96 -10.58
CA LEU A 84 -32.79 23.32 -9.27
C LEU A 84 -33.50 24.12 -8.16
N GLU A 85 -33.31 25.42 -8.12
CA GLU A 85 -33.92 26.31 -7.12
C GLU A 85 -35.47 26.28 -7.17
N LYS A 86 -36.06 26.19 -8.36
CA LYS A 86 -37.49 26.00 -8.56
C LYS A 86 -37.97 24.64 -8.01
N CYS A 87 -37.24 23.58 -8.26
CA CYS A 87 -37.54 22.24 -7.73
C CYS A 87 -37.46 22.21 -6.20
N LEU A 88 -36.38 22.75 -5.62
CA LEU A 88 -36.19 22.83 -4.18
C LEU A 88 -37.24 23.65 -3.48
N LYS A 89 -37.59 24.81 -4.06
CA LYS A 89 -38.67 25.65 -3.55
C LYS A 89 -39.99 24.88 -3.54
N THR A 90 -40.30 24.13 -4.61
CA THR A 90 -41.52 23.36 -4.71
C THR A 90 -41.54 22.20 -3.70
N LEU A 91 -40.39 21.52 -3.54
CA LEU A 91 -40.25 20.36 -2.65
C LEU A 91 -40.41 20.73 -1.18
N PHE A 92 -39.81 21.84 -0.74
CA PHE A 92 -39.74 22.22 0.67
C PHE A 92 -40.80 23.27 1.08
N THR A 93 -41.65 23.76 0.16
CA THR A 93 -42.74 24.67 0.50
C THR A 93 -43.72 23.99 1.49
N GLY A 94 -43.87 24.58 2.68
CA GLY A 94 -44.76 24.05 3.72
C GLY A 94 -44.21 22.90 4.56
N SER A 95 -43.01 22.48 4.31
CA SER A 95 -42.36 21.38 5.06
C SER A 95 -41.72 21.82 6.39
N GLY A 96 -41.55 23.13 6.62
CA GLY A 96 -40.82 23.68 7.76
C GLY A 96 -39.28 23.49 7.62
N ILE A 97 -38.80 23.24 6.39
CA ILE A 97 -37.39 23.07 6.07
C ILE A 97 -36.95 24.25 5.20
N GLU A 98 -35.88 24.91 5.58
CA GLU A 98 -35.18 25.92 4.79
C GLU A 98 -33.96 25.24 4.10
N TYR A 99 -33.57 25.73 2.92
CA TYR A 99 -32.46 25.22 2.17
C TYR A 99 -31.49 26.34 1.74
N GLU A 100 -30.21 25.99 1.62
CA GLU A 100 -29.18 26.86 1.08
C GLU A 100 -28.35 26.08 0.03
N ILE A 101 -28.22 26.63 -1.18
CA ILE A 101 -27.50 26.00 -2.28
C ILE A 101 -26.03 26.45 -2.24
N MET A 102 -25.11 25.50 -1.94
CA MET A 102 -23.67 25.74 -1.92
C MET A 102 -22.99 24.88 -3.01
N LYS A 103 -22.81 25.42 -4.19
CA LYS A 103 -22.28 24.70 -5.37
C LYS A 103 -23.06 23.41 -5.67
N LYS A 104 -22.52 22.25 -5.34
CA LYS A 104 -23.14 20.92 -5.50
C LYS A 104 -23.89 20.42 -4.26
N TYR A 105 -23.97 21.24 -3.22
CA TYR A 105 -24.62 20.85 -1.97
C TYR A 105 -25.84 21.71 -1.72
N VAL A 106 -26.88 21.07 -1.21
CA VAL A 106 -28.08 21.72 -0.70
C VAL A 106 -28.17 21.44 0.80
N VAL A 107 -27.89 22.44 1.61
CA VAL A 107 -27.95 22.36 3.07
C VAL A 107 -29.37 22.59 3.53
N LEU A 108 -29.94 21.63 4.27
CA LEU A 108 -31.28 21.72 4.81
C LEU A 108 -31.21 22.04 6.30
N THR A 109 -32.03 23.02 6.73
CA THR A 109 -32.13 23.43 8.13
C THR A 109 -33.61 23.55 8.52
N LYS A 110 -33.90 23.37 9.80
CA LYS A 110 -35.26 23.59 10.30
C LYS A 110 -35.58 25.08 10.25
N ALA A 111 -36.73 25.46 9.73
CA ALA A 111 -37.17 26.86 9.65
C ALA A 111 -37.14 27.54 11.04
N GLY A 112 -36.50 28.72 11.11
CA GLY A 112 -36.34 29.47 12.36
C GLY A 112 -35.13 29.00 13.24
N ALA A 113 -34.31 28.06 12.82
CA ALA A 113 -33.07 27.76 13.51
C ALA A 113 -32.04 28.91 13.35
N LYS A 114 -31.55 29.46 14.48
CA LYS A 114 -30.59 30.56 14.43
C LYS A 114 -29.32 30.08 13.69
N LYS A 115 -28.96 30.74 12.58
CA LYS A 115 -27.69 30.53 11.88
C LYS A 115 -26.55 30.79 12.85
N LYS A 116 -25.83 29.76 13.22
CA LYS A 116 -24.51 29.85 13.89
C LYS A 116 -23.42 29.32 12.92
N PRO A 117 -22.67 30.18 12.25
CA PRO A 117 -21.72 29.74 11.19
C PRO A 117 -20.40 29.14 11.70
N LYS A 118 -20.11 29.17 13.01
CA LYS A 118 -18.75 28.91 13.55
C LYS A 118 -18.57 27.59 14.32
N GLU A 119 -19.64 26.93 14.75
CA GLU A 119 -19.53 25.72 15.59
C GLU A 119 -19.32 24.42 14.81
N TYR A 120 -19.46 24.46 13.48
CA TYR A 120 -19.47 23.23 12.67
C TYR A 120 -18.10 22.59 12.42
N THR A 121 -16.99 23.31 12.53
CA THR A 121 -15.68 22.83 12.11
C THR A 121 -15.09 21.73 13.01
N ILE A 122 -15.39 21.77 14.31
CA ILE A 122 -14.87 20.78 15.29
C ILE A 122 -15.84 19.61 15.48
N PHE A 123 -17.15 19.85 15.38
CA PHE A 123 -18.21 18.86 15.58
C PHE A 123 -18.55 18.02 14.35
N ILE A 124 -18.16 18.43 13.16
CA ILE A 124 -18.46 17.69 11.91
C ILE A 124 -17.72 16.36 11.87
N GLU A 125 -16.48 16.28 12.35
CA GLU A 125 -15.72 15.01 12.44
C GLU A 125 -16.39 13.98 13.39
N GLU A 126 -17.12 14.42 14.39
CA GLU A 126 -17.80 13.55 15.37
C GLU A 126 -19.16 13.03 14.91
N ARG A 127 -19.86 13.78 14.08
CA ARG A 127 -21.15 13.33 13.51
C ARG A 127 -21.00 12.45 12.29
N LEU A 128 -19.83 12.39 11.71
CA LEU A 128 -19.51 11.52 10.57
C LEU A 128 -19.57 10.02 10.90
N ASP A 129 -19.43 9.63 12.15
CA ASP A 129 -19.58 8.23 12.57
C ASP A 129 -21.04 7.71 12.53
N THR A 130 -22.03 8.58 12.34
CA THR A 130 -23.46 8.22 12.36
C THR A 130 -24.25 8.57 11.08
N LEU A 131 -23.67 9.38 10.19
CA LEU A 131 -24.27 9.72 8.90
C LEU A 131 -23.51 9.01 7.78
N THR A 132 -24.20 8.50 6.78
CA THR A 132 -23.62 7.92 5.55
C THR A 132 -22.51 8.84 5.04
N ALA A 133 -21.29 8.46 5.41
CA ALA A 133 -20.09 9.29 5.56
C ALA A 133 -19.55 9.96 4.29
N SER A 134 -20.11 9.73 3.12
CA SER A 134 -19.42 10.05 1.87
C SER A 134 -19.50 11.52 1.42
N ARG A 135 -20.15 12.42 2.17
CA ARG A 135 -20.49 13.73 1.62
C ARG A 135 -20.11 15.01 2.40
N ILE A 136 -19.74 14.86 3.68
CA ILE A 136 -19.30 16.02 4.48
C ILE A 136 -17.78 16.22 4.38
N THR A 137 -17.05 15.19 4.00
CA THR A 137 -15.58 15.13 3.86
C THR A 137 -14.95 16.24 3.01
N ALA A 138 -15.58 16.68 1.95
CA ALA A 138 -14.93 17.61 1.00
C ALA A 138 -14.70 19.04 1.55
N LEU A 139 -15.43 19.48 2.56
CA LEU A 139 -15.24 20.80 3.19
C LEU A 139 -14.36 20.75 4.43
N VAL A 140 -14.38 19.62 5.15
CA VAL A 140 -13.58 19.41 6.38
C VAL A 140 -12.17 18.97 6.04
N ASP A 141 -12.01 18.20 4.97
CA ASP A 141 -10.71 17.65 4.51
C ASP A 141 -9.92 18.62 3.62
N ALA A 142 -10.32 19.89 3.51
CA ALA A 142 -9.46 20.86 2.86
C ALA A 142 -8.14 20.98 3.67
N PRO A 143 -6.96 20.80 3.03
CA PRO A 143 -5.67 20.89 3.72
C PRO A 143 -5.49 22.16 4.54
N VAL A 144 -6.09 23.28 4.11
CA VAL A 144 -6.11 24.56 4.85
C VAL A 144 -6.68 24.40 6.27
N ASN A 145 -7.57 23.42 6.52
CA ASN A 145 -8.25 23.23 7.81
C ASN A 145 -7.56 22.22 8.73
N SER A 146 -6.66 21.39 8.23
CA SER A 146 -5.89 20.45 9.05
C SER A 146 -4.78 21.16 9.82
N THR A 147 -4.60 20.83 11.11
CA THR A 147 -3.48 21.32 11.93
C THR A 147 -2.18 20.58 11.60
N GLN A 148 -2.26 19.30 11.25
CA GLN A 148 -1.10 18.50 10.86
C GLN A 148 -0.55 18.92 9.50
N THR A 149 0.78 18.93 9.37
CA THR A 149 1.47 19.00 8.08
C THR A 149 1.49 17.60 7.44
N GLY A 150 1.53 17.53 6.11
CA GLY A 150 1.71 16.27 5.38
C GLY A 150 0.64 15.19 5.59
N LEU A 151 -0.57 15.57 6.03
CA LEU A 151 -1.71 14.66 6.13
C LEU A 151 -2.47 14.63 4.80
N GLU A 152 -2.57 13.45 4.22
CA GLU A 152 -3.39 13.16 3.03
C GLU A 152 -4.52 12.21 3.39
N ARG A 153 -5.76 12.58 3.08
CA ARG A 153 -6.94 11.74 3.23
C ARG A 153 -7.46 11.31 1.88
N ILE A 154 -7.60 10.01 1.69
CA ILE A 154 -8.00 9.41 0.41
C ILE A 154 -9.21 8.52 0.66
N ASP A 155 -10.36 8.87 0.11
CA ASP A 155 -11.55 8.02 0.13
C ASP A 155 -11.34 6.77 -0.73
N GLY A 156 -11.91 5.62 -0.33
CA GLY A 156 -11.87 4.38 -1.10
C GLY A 156 -12.43 4.55 -2.52
N SER A 157 -13.39 5.47 -2.72
CA SER A 157 -13.93 5.82 -4.04
C SER A 157 -12.90 6.53 -4.95
N LYS A 158 -11.98 7.33 -4.39
CA LYS A 158 -10.88 7.95 -5.16
C LYS A 158 -9.87 6.90 -5.60
N ILE A 159 -9.55 5.93 -4.74
CA ILE A 159 -8.64 4.81 -5.07
C ILE A 159 -9.22 4.00 -6.23
N SER A 160 -10.52 3.66 -6.16
CA SER A 160 -11.20 2.86 -7.18
C SER A 160 -11.33 3.55 -8.54
N ARG A 161 -11.33 4.89 -8.58
CA ARG A 161 -11.44 5.70 -9.82
C ARG A 161 -10.10 6.17 -10.36
N GLY A 162 -9.06 6.12 -9.54
CA GLY A 162 -7.71 6.53 -9.91
C GLY A 162 -7.05 5.57 -10.89
N PHE A 163 -5.76 5.75 -11.04
CA PHE A 163 -4.94 4.84 -11.84
C PHE A 163 -5.01 3.42 -11.27
N ALA A 164 -5.40 2.50 -12.14
CA ALA A 164 -5.37 1.08 -11.84
C ALA A 164 -4.10 0.48 -12.42
N PHE A 165 -3.12 0.16 -11.57
CA PHE A 165 -1.93 -0.55 -11.99
C PHE A 165 -2.32 -1.93 -12.53
N MET A 166 -2.02 -2.19 -13.80
CA MET A 166 -2.44 -3.40 -14.52
C MET A 166 -3.96 -3.67 -14.39
N SER A 167 -4.78 -2.61 -14.46
CA SER A 167 -6.24 -2.64 -14.29
C SER A 167 -6.72 -3.01 -12.88
N SER A 168 -5.83 -2.97 -11.86
CA SER A 168 -6.15 -3.15 -10.44
C SER A 168 -5.91 -1.84 -9.66
N PRO A 169 -6.93 -1.23 -9.03
CA PRO A 169 -6.75 -0.10 -8.14
C PRO A 169 -5.93 -0.50 -6.90
N ASP A 170 -4.91 0.27 -6.55
CA ASP A 170 -3.97 -0.06 -5.50
C ASP A 170 -3.70 1.14 -4.59
N VAL A 171 -3.79 0.92 -3.25
CA VAL A 171 -3.57 1.96 -2.22
C VAL A 171 -2.14 2.47 -2.25
N ILE A 172 -1.15 1.56 -2.20
CA ILE A 172 0.27 1.94 -2.12
C ILE A 172 0.71 2.65 -3.40
N LYS A 173 0.25 2.18 -4.57
CA LYS A 173 0.52 2.86 -5.85
C LYS A 173 -0.08 4.27 -5.90
N THR A 174 -1.26 4.45 -5.32
CA THR A 174 -1.86 5.79 -5.18
C THR A 174 -1.02 6.68 -4.28
N LEU A 175 -0.57 6.19 -3.11
CA LEU A 175 0.30 6.94 -2.21
C LEU A 175 1.67 7.27 -2.84
N GLN A 176 2.20 6.40 -3.69
CA GLN A 176 3.45 6.65 -4.42
C GLN A 176 3.37 7.82 -5.41
N THR A 177 2.17 8.27 -5.80
CA THR A 177 2.02 9.46 -6.67
C THR A 177 2.12 10.79 -5.91
N LEU A 178 2.04 10.76 -4.57
CA LEU A 178 2.08 11.96 -3.73
C LEU A 178 3.50 12.55 -3.60
N PRO A 179 3.63 13.85 -3.33
CA PRO A 179 4.93 14.45 -3.06
C PRO A 179 5.50 13.95 -1.72
N GLY A 180 6.83 13.93 -1.59
CA GLY A 180 7.54 13.42 -0.40
C GLY A 180 7.65 11.90 -0.32
N VAL A 181 7.04 11.18 -1.27
CA VAL A 181 7.09 9.72 -1.32
C VAL A 181 7.96 9.29 -2.49
N ALA A 182 9.15 8.75 -2.24
CA ALA A 182 9.94 8.09 -3.26
C ALA A 182 9.35 6.67 -3.51
N GLY A 183 9.19 6.30 -4.75
CA GLY A 183 8.87 4.94 -5.14
C GLY A 183 10.16 4.17 -5.42
N GLY A 184 10.25 2.91 -5.00
CA GLY A 184 11.27 2.00 -5.49
C GLY A 184 11.14 1.76 -7.00
N THR A 185 12.00 0.94 -7.58
CA THR A 185 11.82 0.43 -8.94
C THR A 185 10.57 -0.47 -9.00
N GLU A 186 10.20 -0.95 -10.20
CA GLU A 186 8.99 -1.77 -10.38
C GLU A 186 8.95 -3.04 -9.51
N MET A 187 10.12 -3.56 -9.11
CA MET A 187 10.26 -4.73 -8.21
C MET A 187 10.72 -4.36 -6.79
N LEU A 188 10.79 -3.07 -6.46
CA LEU A 188 11.17 -2.53 -5.16
C LEU A 188 10.16 -1.45 -4.74
N SER A 189 8.89 -1.72 -4.87
CA SER A 189 7.84 -0.72 -4.82
C SER A 189 7.31 -0.42 -3.41
N GLY A 190 8.17 -0.42 -2.38
CA GLY A 190 7.86 0.09 -1.05
C GLY A 190 7.50 1.59 -1.04
N LEU A 191 7.01 2.08 0.08
CA LEU A 191 6.90 3.52 0.36
C LEU A 191 8.21 3.98 1.03
N TYR A 192 8.89 4.94 0.42
CA TYR A 192 10.08 5.57 0.97
C TYR A 192 9.75 7.03 1.23
N VAL A 193 9.41 7.36 2.48
CA VAL A 193 8.85 8.66 2.85
C VAL A 193 9.89 9.49 3.58
N HIS A 194 10.19 10.68 3.05
CA HIS A 194 11.14 11.62 3.65
C HIS A 194 12.45 10.94 4.09
N GLY A 195 13.06 10.15 3.22
CA GLY A 195 14.32 9.44 3.46
C GLY A 195 14.24 8.21 4.38
N GLY A 196 13.06 7.80 4.82
CA GLY A 196 12.87 6.54 5.53
C GLY A 196 12.73 5.36 4.57
N THR A 197 12.94 4.13 5.05
CA THR A 197 12.79 2.89 4.29
C THR A 197 11.35 2.37 4.33
N GLY A 198 11.03 1.37 3.52
CA GLY A 198 9.69 0.76 3.49
C GLY A 198 9.26 0.15 4.82
N SER A 199 10.20 -0.35 5.64
CA SER A 199 9.97 -0.93 6.96
C SER A 199 9.84 0.08 8.09
N ASP A 200 10.16 1.34 7.83
CA ASP A 200 10.08 2.42 8.81
C ASP A 200 8.68 3.06 8.85
N ASN A 201 7.79 2.63 7.97
CA ASN A 201 6.42 3.10 7.91
C ASN A 201 5.50 2.22 8.78
N LEU A 202 4.54 2.85 9.45
CA LEU A 202 3.48 2.17 10.16
C LEU A 202 2.30 1.94 9.21
N TYR A 203 2.03 0.68 8.90
CA TYR A 203 0.85 0.29 8.14
C TYR A 203 -0.21 -0.25 9.09
N LEU A 204 -1.39 0.34 9.08
CA LEU A 204 -2.50 -0.05 9.93
C LEU A 204 -3.70 -0.47 9.07
N MET A 205 -4.41 -1.51 9.51
CA MET A 205 -5.74 -1.87 9.02
C MET A 205 -6.70 -1.92 10.21
N ASP A 206 -7.72 -1.06 10.19
CA ASP A 206 -8.63 -0.86 11.34
C ASP A 206 -7.89 -0.60 12.67
N GLY A 207 -6.76 0.15 12.61
CA GLY A 207 -5.91 0.49 13.76
C GLY A 207 -4.95 -0.62 14.22
N VAL A 208 -4.85 -1.74 13.48
CA VAL A 208 -3.98 -2.89 13.79
C VAL A 208 -2.74 -2.88 12.91
N PRO A 209 -1.51 -2.99 13.46
CA PRO A 209 -0.28 -3.00 12.67
C PRO A 209 -0.17 -4.22 11.77
N LEU A 210 0.30 -4.01 10.53
CA LEU A 210 0.67 -5.07 9.58
C LEU A 210 2.16 -4.96 9.23
N TYR A 211 2.83 -6.11 9.00
CA TYR A 211 4.26 -6.15 8.70
C TYR A 211 4.54 -6.07 7.20
N SER A 212 4.12 -7.07 6.44
CA SER A 212 4.34 -7.15 5.00
C SER A 212 3.07 -6.80 4.26
N VAL A 213 3.03 -5.62 3.63
CA VAL A 213 1.83 -5.12 2.94
C VAL A 213 1.98 -5.15 1.41
N GLY A 214 2.97 -5.86 0.90
CA GLY A 214 3.26 -5.96 -0.52
C GLY A 214 3.20 -7.39 -1.05
N HIS A 215 2.54 -7.56 -2.21
CA HIS A 215 2.53 -8.75 -3.02
C HIS A 215 3.54 -8.64 -4.16
N LEU A 216 4.09 -9.78 -4.62
CA LEU A 216 5.03 -9.88 -5.74
C LEU A 216 6.14 -8.82 -5.63
N ALA A 217 6.92 -8.88 -4.53
CA ALA A 217 7.99 -7.91 -4.24
C ALA A 217 7.50 -6.43 -4.27
N GLY A 218 6.26 -6.18 -3.81
CA GLY A 218 5.66 -4.85 -3.70
C GLY A 218 5.05 -4.30 -5.01
N LEU A 219 4.87 -5.11 -6.04
CA LEU A 219 4.13 -4.70 -7.25
C LEU A 219 2.67 -4.36 -6.96
N PHE A 220 2.03 -5.08 -6.03
CA PHE A 220 0.68 -4.81 -5.55
C PHE A 220 0.68 -4.66 -4.03
N SER A 221 -0.27 -3.94 -3.47
CA SER A 221 -0.47 -3.90 -2.02
C SER A 221 -1.43 -4.99 -1.56
N SER A 222 -1.32 -5.39 -0.28
CA SER A 222 -2.26 -6.31 0.36
C SER A 222 -3.60 -5.65 0.71
N PHE A 223 -3.74 -4.36 0.44
CA PHE A 223 -4.97 -3.61 0.70
C PHE A 223 -5.96 -3.76 -0.46
N ASN A 224 -7.00 -4.56 -0.26
CA ASN A 224 -8.07 -4.70 -1.25
C ASN A 224 -8.93 -3.43 -1.30
N SER A 225 -8.80 -2.65 -2.38
CA SER A 225 -9.50 -1.37 -2.56
C SER A 225 -11.03 -1.46 -2.50
N ASP A 226 -11.60 -2.64 -2.78
CA ASP A 226 -13.06 -2.83 -2.84
C ASP A 226 -13.72 -2.86 -1.45
N VAL A 227 -12.95 -3.09 -0.37
CA VAL A 227 -13.45 -3.11 1.02
C VAL A 227 -13.08 -1.86 1.82
N ILE A 228 -12.24 -0.98 1.27
CA ILE A 228 -11.70 0.18 1.98
C ILE A 228 -12.73 1.32 1.99
N ASP A 229 -12.88 1.95 3.15
CA ASP A 229 -13.62 3.18 3.34
C ASP A 229 -12.72 4.40 3.08
N LYS A 230 -11.61 4.50 3.80
CA LYS A 230 -10.65 5.60 3.70
C LYS A 230 -9.24 5.19 4.06
N VAL A 231 -8.28 6.01 3.64
CA VAL A 231 -6.88 5.94 4.01
C VAL A 231 -6.44 7.31 4.54
N ASP A 232 -5.96 7.36 5.79
CA ASP A 232 -5.30 8.52 6.36
C ASP A 232 -3.78 8.28 6.28
N PHE A 233 -3.09 9.11 5.50
CA PHE A 233 -1.65 9.00 5.28
C PHE A 233 -0.92 10.22 5.85
N TYR A 234 -0.03 9.98 6.83
CA TYR A 234 0.78 11.00 7.47
C TYR A 234 2.23 10.88 6.98
N LYS A 235 2.73 11.92 6.30
CA LYS A 235 4.14 12.05 5.88
C LYS A 235 4.98 12.79 6.93
N SER A 236 4.33 13.69 7.66
CA SER A 236 4.89 14.53 8.71
C SER A 236 3.78 14.91 9.71
N GLY A 237 4.12 15.65 10.77
CA GLY A 237 3.12 16.13 11.73
C GLY A 237 2.31 15.01 12.41
N PHE A 238 2.96 13.94 12.85
CA PHE A 238 2.30 12.74 13.38
C PHE A 238 1.61 13.01 14.72
N PRO A 239 0.32 12.62 14.88
CA PRO A 239 -0.35 12.63 16.18
C PRO A 239 0.30 11.66 17.19
N ALA A 240 0.25 11.99 18.50
CA ALA A 240 0.90 11.19 19.55
C ALA A 240 0.32 9.78 19.73
N ARG A 241 -0.90 9.52 19.21
CA ARG A 241 -1.53 8.20 19.23
C ARG A 241 -0.83 7.14 18.36
N TYR A 242 0.04 7.55 17.42
CA TYR A 242 0.81 6.65 16.57
C TYR A 242 2.26 6.53 17.08
N GLY A 243 2.80 5.32 17.10
CA GLY A 243 4.18 5.03 17.53
C GLY A 243 4.72 3.75 16.92
N GLY A 244 5.93 3.35 17.35
CA GLY A 244 6.56 2.08 16.95
C GLY A 244 7.19 2.06 15.56
N ARG A 245 7.14 3.17 14.81
CA ARG A 245 7.82 3.35 13.51
C ARG A 245 8.33 4.78 13.40
N MET A 246 9.33 5.01 12.53
CA MET A 246 10.07 6.28 12.49
C MET A 246 9.88 7.11 11.21
N SER A 247 9.04 6.69 10.25
CA SER A 247 8.92 7.39 8.97
C SER A 247 7.52 7.92 8.68
N SER A 248 6.57 7.11 8.27
CA SER A 248 5.20 7.55 7.93
C SER A 248 4.14 6.64 8.57
N VAL A 249 2.89 7.08 8.54
CA VAL A 249 1.74 6.29 8.99
C VAL A 249 0.73 6.18 7.85
N VAL A 250 0.35 4.95 7.50
CA VAL A 250 -0.72 4.62 6.56
C VAL A 250 -1.82 3.93 7.36
N ASP A 251 -2.88 4.65 7.68
CA ASP A 251 -4.02 4.13 8.45
C ASP A 251 -5.20 3.84 7.54
N VAL A 252 -5.46 2.55 7.28
CA VAL A 252 -6.50 2.07 6.37
C VAL A 252 -7.72 1.63 7.19
N THR A 253 -8.85 2.26 6.93
CA THR A 253 -10.14 1.88 7.53
C THR A 253 -10.93 1.03 6.55
N VAL A 254 -11.41 -0.12 7.00
CA VAL A 254 -12.30 -1.03 6.25
C VAL A 254 -13.75 -0.65 6.52
N ARG A 255 -14.62 -0.64 5.47
CA ARG A 255 -16.05 -0.35 5.61
C ARG A 255 -16.74 -1.32 6.54
N ASP A 256 -17.64 -0.81 7.36
CA ASP A 256 -18.44 -1.62 8.30
C ASP A 256 -19.51 -2.49 7.60
N GLY A 257 -19.78 -2.23 6.31
CA GLY A 257 -20.85 -2.83 5.54
C GLY A 257 -22.15 -2.04 5.66
N ASP A 258 -23.07 -2.31 4.74
CA ASP A 258 -24.38 -1.63 4.72
C ASP A 258 -25.34 -2.32 5.72
N PHE A 259 -26.07 -1.53 6.52
CA PHE A 259 -26.98 -2.05 7.54
C PHE A 259 -28.40 -2.30 7.01
N ASP A 260 -28.69 -1.82 5.82
CA ASP A 260 -30.06 -1.81 5.27
C ASP A 260 -30.18 -2.60 3.97
N ASP A 261 -29.18 -2.50 3.07
CA ASP A 261 -29.23 -3.07 1.74
C ASP A 261 -28.01 -3.97 1.44
N TYR A 262 -28.23 -4.98 0.61
CA TYR A 262 -27.11 -5.78 0.06
C TYR A 262 -26.51 -5.09 -1.14
N LYS A 263 -25.18 -4.94 -1.13
CA LYS A 263 -24.39 -4.36 -2.20
C LYS A 263 -23.18 -5.25 -2.45
N GLY A 264 -22.70 -5.24 -3.68
CA GLY A 264 -21.51 -6.01 -3.98
C GLY A 264 -20.87 -5.62 -5.29
N SER A 265 -19.67 -6.13 -5.49
CA SER A 265 -18.94 -6.00 -6.74
C SER A 265 -18.22 -7.29 -7.09
N PHE A 266 -18.15 -7.56 -8.37
CA PHE A 266 -17.35 -8.64 -8.94
C PHE A 266 -16.50 -8.05 -10.06
N SER A 267 -15.18 -8.25 -10.00
CA SER A 267 -14.23 -7.76 -10.99
C SER A 267 -13.35 -8.88 -11.51
N VAL A 268 -13.17 -8.92 -12.81
CA VAL A 268 -12.23 -9.82 -13.51
C VAL A 268 -11.29 -8.98 -14.34
N GLY A 269 -10.01 -9.06 -14.06
CA GLY A 269 -8.94 -8.41 -14.81
C GLY A 269 -7.98 -9.40 -15.47
N LEU A 270 -6.96 -8.89 -16.13
CA LEU A 270 -5.96 -9.70 -16.83
C LEU A 270 -5.22 -10.65 -15.87
N ILE A 271 -4.90 -10.19 -14.67
CA ILE A 271 -4.03 -10.91 -13.73
C ILE A 271 -4.73 -11.34 -12.44
N GLU A 272 -5.90 -10.78 -12.11
CA GLU A 272 -6.60 -11.06 -10.86
C GLU A 272 -8.12 -11.00 -11.00
N GLY A 273 -8.81 -11.68 -10.06
CA GLY A 273 -10.21 -11.54 -9.78
C GLY A 273 -10.46 -11.00 -8.38
N ARG A 274 -11.51 -10.19 -8.24
CA ARG A 274 -11.93 -9.59 -6.98
C ARG A 274 -13.43 -9.77 -6.81
N PHE A 275 -13.82 -10.02 -5.57
CA PHE A 275 -15.20 -10.11 -5.15
C PHE A 275 -15.38 -9.34 -3.85
N GLN A 276 -16.46 -8.60 -3.73
CA GLN A 276 -16.87 -7.92 -2.50
C GLN A 276 -18.37 -8.03 -2.34
N LEU A 277 -18.81 -8.29 -1.11
CA LEU A 277 -20.23 -8.34 -0.72
C LEU A 277 -20.40 -7.73 0.65
N GLU A 278 -21.35 -6.83 0.79
CA GLU A 278 -21.75 -6.22 2.06
C GLU A 278 -23.26 -6.19 2.21
N GLY A 279 -23.75 -6.15 3.44
CA GLY A 279 -25.16 -6.06 3.70
C GLY A 279 -25.54 -6.39 5.15
N PRO A 280 -26.85 -6.35 5.48
CA PRO A 280 -27.34 -6.66 6.81
C PRO A 280 -27.37 -8.17 7.09
N LEU A 281 -26.77 -8.61 8.22
CA LEU A 281 -27.10 -9.89 8.85
C LEU A 281 -28.40 -9.75 9.66
N VAL A 282 -28.55 -8.60 10.34
CA VAL A 282 -29.78 -8.17 11.01
C VAL A 282 -30.01 -6.72 10.62
N LYS A 283 -31.09 -6.47 9.87
CA LYS A 283 -31.37 -5.14 9.32
C LYS A 283 -31.35 -4.04 10.40
N GLY A 284 -30.62 -2.97 10.15
CA GLY A 284 -30.42 -1.84 11.05
C GLY A 284 -29.53 -2.12 12.27
N LYS A 285 -29.13 -3.39 12.54
CA LYS A 285 -28.35 -3.76 13.75
C LYS A 285 -27.01 -4.39 13.46
N THR A 286 -26.93 -5.31 12.52
CA THR A 286 -25.71 -6.06 12.26
C THR A 286 -25.45 -6.09 10.78
N SER A 287 -24.32 -5.56 10.37
CA SER A 287 -23.82 -5.60 9.00
C SER A 287 -22.60 -6.50 8.86
N PHE A 288 -22.33 -6.91 7.64
CA PHE A 288 -21.08 -7.54 7.26
C PHE A 288 -20.51 -6.91 6.00
N ASN A 289 -19.19 -6.99 5.84
CA ASN A 289 -18.46 -6.69 4.63
C ASN A 289 -17.40 -7.77 4.42
N VAL A 290 -17.45 -8.46 3.29
CA VAL A 290 -16.51 -9.53 2.93
C VAL A 290 -15.92 -9.21 1.56
N GLY A 291 -14.61 -9.28 1.45
CA GLY A 291 -13.88 -9.12 0.20
C GLY A 291 -12.87 -10.23 0.00
N MET A 292 -12.71 -10.65 -1.24
CA MET A 292 -11.71 -11.63 -1.65
C MET A 292 -11.03 -11.17 -2.93
N ARG A 293 -9.72 -11.35 -3.00
CA ARG A 293 -8.91 -11.09 -4.18
C ARG A 293 -7.95 -12.25 -4.40
N ARG A 294 -7.79 -12.70 -5.64
CA ARG A 294 -6.80 -13.70 -6.03
C ARG A 294 -6.22 -13.38 -7.41
N SER A 295 -4.90 -13.47 -7.53
CA SER A 295 -4.27 -13.48 -8.84
C SER A 295 -4.34 -14.88 -9.45
N TRP A 296 -4.36 -14.94 -10.78
CA TRP A 296 -4.24 -16.18 -11.56
C TRP A 296 -3.02 -16.21 -12.46
N ILE A 297 -1.93 -15.59 -11.99
CA ILE A 297 -0.65 -15.61 -12.70
C ILE A 297 -0.15 -17.04 -12.86
N ASP A 298 -0.36 -17.91 -11.85
CA ASP A 298 -0.10 -19.35 -11.91
C ASP A 298 -0.87 -20.06 -13.05
N VAL A 299 -2.13 -19.70 -13.26
CA VAL A 299 -2.95 -20.21 -14.36
C VAL A 299 -2.42 -19.78 -15.73
N LEU A 300 -1.80 -18.60 -15.83
CA LEU A 300 -1.21 -18.08 -17.06
C LEU A 300 0.19 -18.64 -17.31
N THR A 301 1.00 -18.79 -16.25
CA THR A 301 2.40 -19.25 -16.39
C THR A 301 2.49 -20.74 -16.68
N VAL A 302 1.64 -21.59 -16.11
CA VAL A 302 1.65 -23.05 -16.36
C VAL A 302 1.59 -23.39 -17.87
N PRO A 303 0.60 -22.95 -18.65
CA PRO A 303 0.61 -23.21 -20.10
C PRO A 303 1.74 -22.50 -20.84
N ALA A 304 2.18 -21.32 -20.39
CA ALA A 304 3.28 -20.59 -21.02
C ALA A 304 4.59 -21.37 -20.89
N PHE A 305 4.92 -21.86 -19.70
CA PHE A 305 6.12 -22.69 -19.47
C PHE A 305 6.00 -24.05 -20.15
N ALA A 306 4.80 -24.67 -20.20
CA ALA A 306 4.60 -25.90 -20.95
C ALA A 306 4.93 -25.71 -22.46
N ILE A 307 4.48 -24.59 -23.07
CA ILE A 307 4.81 -24.25 -24.47
C ILE A 307 6.33 -23.94 -24.60
N TYR A 308 6.91 -23.21 -23.66
CA TYR A 308 8.33 -22.90 -23.66
C TYR A 308 9.17 -24.20 -23.61
N ASN A 309 8.86 -25.11 -22.69
CA ASN A 309 9.55 -26.40 -22.56
C ASN A 309 9.40 -27.25 -23.82
N LEU A 310 8.20 -27.33 -24.43
CA LEU A 310 7.97 -28.04 -25.70
C LEU A 310 8.78 -27.45 -26.85
N ALA A 311 8.98 -26.12 -26.88
CA ALA A 311 9.78 -25.44 -27.91
C ALA A 311 11.29 -25.70 -27.72
N ARG A 312 11.75 -25.79 -26.45
CA ARG A 312 13.15 -25.98 -26.09
C ARG A 312 13.58 -27.45 -26.16
N ASN A 313 12.72 -28.39 -25.77
CA ASN A 313 13.02 -29.84 -25.68
C ASN A 313 13.40 -30.55 -26.99
N LYS A 314 13.56 -29.83 -28.08
CA LYS A 314 14.14 -30.41 -29.31
C LYS A 314 15.67 -30.52 -29.26
N GLU A 315 16.32 -29.77 -28.36
CA GLU A 315 17.78 -29.70 -28.26
C GLU A 315 18.31 -29.96 -26.84
N THR A 316 17.47 -29.84 -25.79
CA THR A 316 17.85 -30.04 -24.37
C THR A 316 16.72 -30.69 -23.59
N THR A 317 17.04 -31.52 -22.58
CA THR A 317 16.07 -32.14 -21.66
C THR A 317 15.71 -31.25 -20.48
N SER A 318 15.95 -29.96 -20.60
CA SER A 318 15.73 -28.97 -19.55
C SER A 318 14.25 -28.60 -19.41
N HIS A 319 13.71 -28.65 -18.20
CA HIS A 319 12.33 -28.29 -17.87
C HIS A 319 12.29 -27.16 -16.85
N THR A 320 11.53 -26.11 -17.14
CA THR A 320 11.34 -24.98 -16.24
C THR A 320 9.85 -24.83 -15.94
N ASP A 321 9.49 -24.68 -14.67
CA ASP A 321 8.13 -24.33 -14.21
C ASP A 321 8.23 -23.18 -13.21
N MET A 322 7.33 -22.21 -13.31
CA MET A 322 7.19 -21.12 -12.35
C MET A 322 5.73 -20.81 -12.12
N ARG A 323 5.32 -20.80 -10.88
CA ARG A 323 3.96 -20.51 -10.43
C ARG A 323 3.96 -19.44 -9.37
N TYR A 324 3.10 -18.45 -9.53
CA TYR A 324 2.90 -17.43 -8.53
C TYR A 324 1.41 -17.13 -8.36
N ALA A 325 0.97 -17.05 -7.12
CA ALA A 325 -0.37 -16.60 -6.77
C ALA A 325 -0.34 -15.75 -5.50
N MET A 326 -1.10 -14.67 -5.50
CA MET A 326 -1.48 -13.95 -4.29
C MET A 326 -2.96 -14.18 -3.98
N THR A 327 -3.32 -14.17 -2.70
CA THR A 327 -4.70 -14.30 -2.22
C THR A 327 -4.90 -13.41 -1.01
N ASP A 328 -5.95 -12.57 -1.04
CA ASP A 328 -6.37 -11.76 0.09
C ASP A 328 -7.82 -12.07 0.44
N PHE A 329 -8.08 -12.12 1.72
CA PHE A 329 -9.40 -12.20 2.32
C PHE A 329 -9.55 -11.08 3.35
N ASN A 330 -10.65 -10.36 3.29
CA ASN A 330 -11.08 -9.38 4.27
C ASN A 330 -12.48 -9.75 4.73
N GLY A 331 -12.71 -9.74 6.04
CA GLY A 331 -14.02 -9.95 6.63
C GLY A 331 -14.25 -8.99 7.79
N LYS A 332 -15.37 -8.28 7.81
CA LYS A 332 -15.76 -7.43 8.93
C LYS A 332 -17.22 -7.65 9.26
N ILE A 333 -17.51 -7.82 10.54
CA ILE A 333 -18.88 -7.89 11.07
C ILE A 333 -19.00 -6.77 12.11
N THR A 334 -20.00 -5.92 11.95
CA THR A 334 -20.25 -4.80 12.85
C THR A 334 -21.66 -4.93 13.45
N HIS A 335 -21.73 -4.97 14.77
CA HIS A 335 -22.98 -5.01 15.52
C HIS A 335 -23.19 -3.70 16.29
N ARG A 336 -24.35 -3.06 16.06
CA ARG A 336 -24.81 -1.88 16.80
C ARG A 336 -25.75 -2.31 17.93
N PHE A 337 -25.29 -2.20 19.17
CA PHE A 337 -26.16 -2.37 20.34
C PHE A 337 -27.10 -1.17 20.50
N SER A 338 -26.58 0.02 20.14
CA SER A 338 -27.32 1.29 20.06
C SER A 338 -26.59 2.22 19.09
N ASP A 339 -27.12 3.41 18.81
CA ASP A 339 -26.49 4.45 17.98
C ASP A 339 -25.14 4.93 18.55
N HIS A 340 -24.87 4.61 19.81
CA HIS A 340 -23.66 5.02 20.54
C HIS A 340 -22.71 3.86 20.89
N ASN A 341 -23.13 2.62 20.68
CA ASN A 341 -22.37 1.44 21.12
C ASN A 341 -22.26 0.43 19.99
N THR A 342 -21.05 0.18 19.54
CA THR A 342 -20.74 -0.66 18.39
C THR A 342 -19.60 -1.62 18.71
N LEU A 343 -19.77 -2.88 18.34
CA LEU A 343 -18.72 -3.90 18.41
C LEU A 343 -18.44 -4.40 16.98
N SER A 344 -17.18 -4.41 16.60
CA SER A 344 -16.74 -4.87 15.28
C SER A 344 -15.70 -5.98 15.43
N LEU A 345 -15.85 -7.05 14.66
CA LEU A 345 -14.86 -8.08 14.44
C LEU A 345 -14.29 -7.92 13.04
N SER A 346 -12.98 -7.69 12.92
CA SER A 346 -12.27 -7.59 11.64
C SER A 346 -11.29 -8.75 11.49
N LEU A 347 -11.28 -9.37 10.30
CA LEU A 347 -10.40 -10.45 9.91
C LEU A 347 -9.69 -10.08 8.60
N PHE A 348 -8.40 -10.33 8.53
CA PHE A 348 -7.61 -10.19 7.32
C PHE A 348 -6.67 -11.38 7.17
N ALA A 349 -6.59 -11.93 5.96
CA ALA A 349 -5.58 -12.91 5.58
C ALA A 349 -5.08 -12.57 4.18
N GLY A 350 -3.80 -12.22 4.08
CA GLY A 350 -3.10 -12.00 2.81
C GLY A 350 -1.92 -12.95 2.68
N GLN A 351 -1.81 -13.65 1.56
CA GLN A 351 -0.73 -14.61 1.33
C GLN A 351 -0.26 -14.58 -0.12
N ASP A 352 1.04 -14.69 -0.27
CA ASP A 352 1.73 -14.99 -1.53
C ASP A 352 2.33 -16.38 -1.51
N ALA A 353 2.34 -17.03 -2.68
CA ALA A 353 3.04 -18.29 -2.91
C ALA A 353 3.75 -18.23 -4.27
N LEU A 354 5.07 -18.36 -4.26
CA LEU A 354 5.92 -18.53 -5.42
C LEU A 354 6.54 -19.92 -5.36
N ALA A 355 6.47 -20.68 -6.45
CA ALA A 355 7.21 -21.92 -6.66
C ALA A 355 7.92 -21.84 -8.00
N SER A 356 9.20 -22.19 -8.03
CA SER A 356 9.99 -22.26 -9.24
C SER A 356 10.80 -23.55 -9.24
N ARG A 357 10.68 -24.32 -10.31
CA ARG A 357 11.39 -25.56 -10.50
C ARG A 357 12.18 -25.51 -11.80
N LEU A 358 13.44 -25.79 -11.70
CA LEU A 358 14.37 -25.96 -12.80
C LEU A 358 14.93 -27.39 -12.76
N ASP A 359 14.70 -28.15 -13.82
CA ASP A 359 15.18 -29.53 -13.97
C ASP A 359 15.97 -29.56 -15.27
N ASP A 360 17.25 -29.95 -15.20
CA ASP A 360 18.18 -29.88 -16.33
C ASP A 360 18.98 -31.19 -16.44
N ASN A 361 18.62 -32.01 -17.40
CA ASN A 361 19.25 -33.29 -17.66
C ASN A 361 20.13 -33.16 -18.91
N LYS A 362 21.41 -33.41 -18.79
CA LYS A 362 22.40 -33.31 -19.88
C LYS A 362 23.16 -34.60 -20.09
N GLY A 363 23.40 -34.96 -21.34
CA GLY A 363 24.27 -36.05 -21.76
C GLY A 363 23.54 -37.39 -21.89
N ASP A 364 24.34 -38.42 -22.18
CA ASP A 364 23.91 -39.81 -22.26
C ASP A 364 24.09 -40.45 -20.88
N TRP A 365 22.98 -40.57 -20.12
CA TRP A 365 23.05 -41.10 -18.76
C TRP A 365 23.66 -42.52 -18.66
N GLU A 366 23.65 -43.29 -19.71
CA GLU A 366 24.33 -44.62 -19.72
C GLU A 366 25.84 -44.51 -19.71
N LYS A 367 26.40 -43.42 -20.22
CA LYS A 367 27.86 -43.18 -20.33
C LYS A 367 28.34 -42.08 -19.40
N LYS A 368 27.86 -40.86 -19.65
CA LYS A 368 28.19 -39.65 -18.91
C LYS A 368 27.02 -38.70 -18.91
N GLY A 369 26.54 -38.30 -17.76
CA GLY A 369 25.36 -37.43 -17.67
C GLY A 369 25.33 -36.66 -16.39
N THR A 370 24.56 -35.58 -16.42
CA THR A 370 24.22 -34.74 -15.27
C THR A 370 22.72 -34.63 -15.14
N ASP A 371 22.24 -34.82 -13.94
CA ASP A 371 20.84 -34.61 -13.57
C ASP A 371 20.83 -33.53 -12.46
N GLU A 372 20.25 -32.37 -12.77
CA GLU A 372 20.23 -31.20 -11.89
C GLU A 372 18.80 -30.76 -11.65
N LEU A 373 18.41 -30.62 -10.37
CA LEU A 373 17.10 -30.10 -9.95
C LEU A 373 17.32 -28.98 -8.97
N THR A 374 16.74 -27.83 -9.25
CA THR A 374 16.59 -26.75 -8.28
C THR A 374 15.09 -26.45 -8.10
N ASP A 375 14.59 -26.60 -6.87
CA ASP A 375 13.20 -26.28 -6.49
C ASP A 375 13.20 -25.18 -5.42
N ILE A 376 12.55 -24.06 -5.71
CA ILE A 376 12.46 -22.90 -4.83
C ILE A 376 10.98 -22.65 -4.50
N GLY A 377 10.66 -22.71 -3.21
CA GLY A 377 9.35 -22.34 -2.68
C GLY A 377 9.43 -21.12 -1.77
N ILE A 378 8.65 -20.07 -2.06
CA ILE A 378 8.59 -18.88 -1.19
C ILE A 378 7.13 -18.61 -0.83
N ARG A 379 6.85 -18.42 0.46
CA ARG A 379 5.54 -18.05 0.98
C ARG A 379 5.67 -16.93 1.99
N TRP A 380 4.85 -15.90 1.86
CA TRP A 380 4.80 -14.80 2.83
C TRP A 380 3.41 -14.19 2.92
N GLY A 381 3.16 -13.48 4.03
CA GLY A 381 1.89 -12.79 4.22
C GLY A 381 1.58 -12.49 5.67
N ASN A 382 0.34 -12.03 5.91
CA ASN A 382 -0.19 -11.71 7.23
C ASN A 382 -1.53 -12.39 7.48
N LEU A 383 -1.76 -12.73 8.74
CA LEU A 383 -3.08 -13.07 9.29
C LEU A 383 -3.36 -12.10 10.42
N MET A 384 -4.50 -11.43 10.42
CA MET A 384 -4.93 -10.50 11.46
C MET A 384 -6.36 -10.82 11.91
N ALA A 385 -6.57 -10.75 13.21
CA ALA A 385 -7.90 -10.74 13.83
C ALA A 385 -7.95 -9.61 14.86
N SER A 386 -9.04 -8.82 14.85
CA SER A 386 -9.24 -7.75 15.82
C SER A 386 -10.69 -7.64 16.26
N LEU A 387 -10.88 -7.31 17.53
CA LEU A 387 -12.16 -7.01 18.15
C LEU A 387 -12.13 -5.58 18.66
N SER A 388 -12.93 -4.71 18.05
CA SER A 388 -12.99 -3.28 18.35
C SER A 388 -14.33 -2.91 18.96
N TRP A 389 -14.31 -2.35 20.17
CA TRP A 389 -15.48 -1.85 20.85
C TRP A 389 -15.43 -0.33 20.93
N LYS A 390 -16.37 0.34 20.23
CA LYS A 390 -16.54 1.78 20.20
C LYS A 390 -17.76 2.18 21.00
N ASN A 391 -17.61 3.14 21.92
CA ASN A 391 -18.72 3.66 22.70
C ASN A 391 -18.65 5.18 22.82
N ARG A 392 -19.74 5.86 22.51
CA ARG A 392 -19.95 7.27 22.77
C ARG A 392 -20.79 7.42 24.04
N VAL A 393 -20.12 7.71 25.14
CA VAL A 393 -20.74 7.85 26.46
C VAL A 393 -21.58 9.13 26.54
N SER A 394 -21.07 10.21 25.92
CA SER A 394 -21.76 11.51 25.78
C SER A 394 -21.35 12.19 24.47
N ASP A 395 -21.93 13.34 24.18
CA ASP A 395 -21.52 14.13 22.99
C ASP A 395 -20.08 14.62 23.07
N THR A 396 -19.52 14.71 24.28
CA THR A 396 -18.15 15.19 24.54
C THR A 396 -17.16 14.08 24.86
N PHE A 397 -17.61 12.85 25.15
CA PHE A 397 -16.73 11.76 25.57
C PHE A 397 -17.02 10.45 24.87
N ARG A 398 -16.00 9.91 24.20
CA ARG A 398 -16.05 8.60 23.56
C ARG A 398 -14.77 7.81 23.80
N TYR A 399 -14.86 6.49 23.66
CA TYR A 399 -13.70 5.62 23.72
C TYR A 399 -13.79 4.48 22.71
N THR A 400 -12.61 3.95 22.37
CA THR A 400 -12.46 2.75 21.57
C THR A 400 -11.49 1.82 22.28
N VAL A 401 -11.88 0.57 22.49
CA VAL A 401 -11.00 -0.49 22.97
C VAL A 401 -10.82 -1.50 21.85
N ASN A 402 -9.57 -1.82 21.53
CA ASN A 402 -9.23 -2.75 20.48
C ASN A 402 -8.29 -3.83 21.00
N ALA A 403 -8.69 -5.10 20.88
CA ALA A 403 -7.85 -6.27 21.15
C ALA A 403 -7.56 -6.97 19.83
N TYR A 404 -6.30 -7.29 19.56
CA TYR A 404 -5.90 -7.84 18.28
C TYR A 404 -4.79 -8.87 18.38
N HIS A 405 -4.73 -9.72 17.37
CA HIS A 405 -3.62 -10.65 17.11
C HIS A 405 -3.23 -10.58 15.64
N VAL A 406 -1.92 -10.52 15.39
CA VAL A 406 -1.33 -10.52 14.05
C VAL A 406 -0.27 -11.60 13.97
N THR A 407 -0.28 -12.37 12.90
CA THR A 407 0.80 -13.28 12.52
C THR A 407 1.35 -12.82 11.18
N SER A 408 2.63 -12.51 11.11
CA SER A 408 3.36 -12.31 9.85
C SER A 408 4.27 -13.51 9.61
N LEU A 409 4.21 -14.09 8.44
CA LEU A 409 5.01 -15.25 8.06
C LEU A 409 5.82 -14.92 6.81
N SER A 410 7.10 -15.27 6.85
CA SER A 410 7.95 -15.44 5.67
C SER A 410 8.62 -16.80 5.74
N ARG A 411 8.59 -17.55 4.63
CA ARG A 411 9.19 -18.87 4.52
C ARG A 411 9.79 -19.04 3.14
N ILE A 412 11.03 -19.55 3.11
CA ILE A 412 11.71 -20.00 1.90
C ILE A 412 12.09 -21.46 2.09
N SER A 413 11.94 -22.25 1.04
CA SER A 413 12.53 -23.58 0.90
C SER A 413 13.33 -23.61 -0.40
N LEU A 414 14.51 -24.17 -0.32
CA LEU A 414 15.39 -24.41 -1.45
C LEU A 414 15.80 -25.88 -1.42
N GLU A 415 15.55 -26.59 -2.47
CA GLU A 415 16.05 -27.92 -2.73
C GLU A 415 16.98 -27.84 -3.93
N ASP A 416 18.20 -28.29 -3.77
CA ASP A 416 19.23 -28.29 -4.79
C ASP A 416 19.84 -29.67 -4.89
N TYR A 417 19.36 -30.43 -5.87
CA TYR A 417 19.75 -31.81 -6.13
C TYR A 417 20.55 -31.87 -7.40
N TRP A 418 21.70 -32.54 -7.38
CA TRP A 418 22.44 -32.87 -8.55
C TRP A 418 23.11 -34.24 -8.47
N LYS A 419 23.11 -34.93 -9.61
CA LYS A 419 23.67 -36.25 -9.78
C LYS A 419 24.56 -36.22 -11.03
N TYR A 420 25.78 -36.68 -10.87
CA TYR A 420 26.75 -36.70 -11.92
C TYR A 420 27.31 -38.11 -12.10
N ARG A 421 27.27 -38.62 -13.35
CA ARG A 421 27.93 -39.87 -13.72
C ARG A 421 29.22 -39.59 -14.46
N TYR A 422 30.32 -40.13 -14.00
CA TYR A 422 31.65 -40.02 -14.61
C TYR A 422 31.82 -41.04 -15.71
N ASP A 423 32.89 -40.85 -16.57
CA ASP A 423 33.23 -41.76 -17.65
C ASP A 423 33.63 -43.18 -17.15
N ASP A 424 34.15 -43.32 -15.93
CA ASP A 424 34.49 -44.59 -15.29
C ASP A 424 33.28 -45.33 -14.69
N GLY A 425 32.07 -44.76 -14.82
CA GLY A 425 30.82 -45.30 -14.29
C GLY A 425 30.55 -44.96 -12.81
N SER A 426 31.45 -44.22 -12.13
CA SER A 426 31.19 -43.75 -10.79
C SER A 426 30.11 -42.70 -10.77
N ILE A 427 29.33 -42.62 -9.68
CA ILE A 427 28.23 -41.69 -9.53
C ILE A 427 28.47 -40.83 -8.27
N LYS A 428 28.39 -39.52 -8.44
CA LYS A 428 28.32 -38.56 -7.36
C LYS A 428 26.94 -37.98 -7.28
N GLU A 429 26.34 -37.99 -6.10
CA GLU A 429 25.01 -37.47 -5.86
C GLU A 429 25.03 -36.54 -4.66
N VAL A 430 24.40 -35.39 -4.77
CA VAL A 430 24.25 -34.36 -3.74
C VAL A 430 22.80 -33.91 -3.70
N ASP A 431 22.24 -33.91 -2.52
CA ASP A 431 20.88 -33.46 -2.26
C ASP A 431 20.91 -32.51 -1.06
N ASN A 432 20.67 -31.23 -1.32
CA ASN A 432 20.68 -30.18 -0.33
C ASN A 432 19.28 -29.63 -0.17
N TYR A 433 18.78 -29.58 1.03
CA TYR A 433 17.53 -28.97 1.36
C TYR A 433 17.74 -27.90 2.44
N ASP A 434 17.31 -26.64 2.16
CA ASP A 434 17.29 -25.56 3.11
C ASP A 434 15.86 -25.05 3.29
N ARG A 435 15.47 -24.81 4.53
CA ARG A 435 14.22 -24.15 4.88
C ARG A 435 14.47 -23.05 5.90
N TYR A 436 14.11 -21.83 5.52
CA TYR A 436 14.21 -20.65 6.34
C TYR A 436 12.83 -20.06 6.60
N SER A 437 12.49 -19.73 7.84
CA SER A 437 11.18 -19.20 8.21
C SER A 437 11.30 -18.17 9.32
N THR A 438 10.58 -17.05 9.20
CA THR A 438 10.63 -15.92 10.14
C THR A 438 9.24 -15.48 10.56
N PRO A 439 8.48 -16.28 11.32
CA PRO A 439 7.19 -15.87 11.84
C PRO A 439 7.36 -14.82 12.93
N VAL A 440 6.47 -13.82 12.91
CA VAL A 440 6.28 -12.81 13.94
C VAL A 440 4.85 -12.88 14.42
N TYR A 441 4.66 -12.86 15.74
CA TYR A 441 3.35 -12.87 16.39
C TYR A 441 3.23 -11.65 17.27
N ASP A 442 2.23 -10.80 17.03
CA ASP A 442 1.91 -9.66 17.87
C ASP A 442 0.54 -9.86 18.48
N THR A 443 0.44 -9.68 19.80
CA THR A 443 -0.83 -9.62 20.51
C THR A 443 -0.92 -8.30 21.23
N GLY A 444 -1.93 -7.50 20.87
CA GLY A 444 -2.07 -6.14 21.39
C GLY A 444 -3.43 -5.85 22.00
N LEU A 445 -3.39 -4.97 22.99
CA LEU A 445 -4.56 -4.34 23.59
C LEU A 445 -4.34 -2.83 23.59
N LYS A 446 -5.30 -2.10 23.00
CA LYS A 446 -5.28 -0.64 22.87
C LYS A 446 -6.58 -0.03 23.39
N ALA A 447 -6.48 1.06 24.14
CA ALA A 447 -7.62 1.86 24.58
C ALA A 447 -7.37 3.32 24.24
N ASP A 448 -8.24 3.89 23.40
CA ASP A 448 -8.21 5.28 22.95
C ASP A 448 -9.41 6.02 23.52
N PHE A 449 -9.19 7.17 24.12
CA PHE A 449 -10.21 8.04 24.67
C PHE A 449 -10.16 9.41 23.99
N ARG A 450 -11.34 9.95 23.67
CA ARG A 450 -11.47 11.34 23.22
C ARG A 450 -12.45 12.09 24.13
N TRP A 451 -12.01 13.23 24.62
CA TRP A 451 -12.76 14.11 25.48
C TRP A 451 -12.70 15.55 24.98
N VAL A 452 -13.84 16.16 24.74
CA VAL A 452 -13.98 17.55 24.28
C VAL A 452 -14.61 18.37 25.41
N PRO A 453 -13.79 18.84 26.39
CA PRO A 453 -14.31 19.58 27.54
C PRO A 453 -14.83 20.98 27.22
N SER A 454 -14.36 21.56 26.10
CA SER A 454 -14.74 22.90 25.66
C SER A 454 -14.56 23.04 24.14
N ASP A 455 -15.01 24.16 23.57
CA ASP A 455 -14.82 24.47 22.14
C ASP A 455 -13.34 24.72 21.76
N VAL A 456 -12.48 24.94 22.76
CA VAL A 456 -11.05 25.17 22.58
C VAL A 456 -10.26 23.87 22.57
N HIS A 457 -10.61 22.92 23.43
CA HIS A 457 -9.81 21.73 23.73
C HIS A 457 -10.47 20.44 23.22
N SER A 458 -9.73 19.65 22.49
CA SER A 458 -10.09 18.28 22.09
C SER A 458 -8.98 17.33 22.52
N LEU A 459 -9.10 16.80 23.73
CA LEU A 459 -8.13 15.90 24.35
C LEU A 459 -8.30 14.49 23.79
N ARG A 460 -7.18 13.88 23.39
CA ARG A 460 -7.08 12.46 23.09
C ARG A 460 -6.00 11.85 23.97
N PHE A 461 -6.31 10.73 24.61
CA PHE A 461 -5.36 10.03 25.46
C PHE A 461 -5.63 8.54 25.39
N GLY A 462 -4.62 7.74 25.67
CA GLY A 462 -4.79 6.30 25.59
C GLY A 462 -3.58 5.53 26.07
N ALA A 463 -3.77 4.22 26.09
CA ALA A 463 -2.76 3.24 26.43
C ALA A 463 -2.78 2.12 25.40
N GLU A 464 -1.61 1.59 25.09
CA GLU A 464 -1.43 0.43 24.23
C GLU A 464 -0.35 -0.47 24.82
N THR A 465 -0.56 -1.77 24.72
CA THR A 465 0.47 -2.76 25.05
C THR A 465 0.50 -3.79 23.94
N VAL A 466 1.70 -4.09 23.41
CA VAL A 466 1.92 -5.12 22.41
C VAL A 466 2.94 -6.12 22.92
N TRP A 467 2.59 -7.38 22.85
CA TRP A 467 3.51 -8.48 23.09
C TRP A 467 3.98 -9.04 21.74
N HIS A 468 5.27 -8.87 21.46
CA HIS A 468 5.94 -9.32 20.26
C HIS A 468 6.67 -10.66 20.52
N VAL A 469 6.51 -11.60 19.59
CA VAL A 469 7.23 -12.87 19.61
C VAL A 469 7.81 -13.12 18.22
N PHE A 470 9.13 -13.21 18.14
CA PHE A 470 9.88 -13.50 16.92
C PHE A 470 10.46 -14.91 17.02
N LYS A 471 10.15 -15.77 16.03
CA LYS A 471 10.59 -17.17 16.01
C LYS A 471 11.30 -17.51 14.71
N PRO A 472 12.51 -16.95 14.46
CA PRO A 472 13.29 -17.34 13.32
C PRO A 472 13.70 -18.81 13.42
N TYR A 473 13.64 -19.49 12.28
CA TYR A 473 13.90 -20.92 12.18
C TYR A 473 14.65 -21.23 10.89
N ARG A 474 15.69 -22.04 10.98
CA ARG A 474 16.40 -22.61 9.84
C ARG A 474 16.54 -24.12 10.02
N TYR A 475 16.28 -24.83 8.95
CA TYR A 475 16.55 -26.26 8.81
C TYR A 475 17.40 -26.46 7.57
N SER A 476 18.46 -27.27 7.69
CA SER A 476 19.30 -27.63 6.56
C SER A 476 19.56 -29.13 6.59
N GLU A 477 19.50 -29.76 5.43
CA GLU A 477 19.82 -31.15 5.23
C GLU A 477 20.80 -31.23 4.06
N ARG A 478 21.88 -31.99 4.24
CA ARG A 478 22.93 -32.17 3.27
C ARG A 478 23.20 -33.68 3.14
N ASN A 479 22.87 -34.23 2.01
CA ASN A 479 23.11 -35.64 1.68
C ASN A 479 24.13 -35.70 0.54
N TYR A 480 25.19 -36.43 0.77
CA TYR A 480 26.26 -36.64 -0.19
C TYR A 480 26.54 -38.13 -0.34
N SER A 481 26.58 -38.60 -1.57
CA SER A 481 27.05 -39.96 -1.87
C SER A 481 27.99 -39.98 -3.08
N HIS A 482 29.00 -40.84 -3.06
CA HIS A 482 29.89 -41.04 -4.19
C HIS A 482 30.32 -42.52 -4.24
N THR A 483 30.24 -43.12 -5.42
CA THR A 483 30.59 -44.53 -5.62
C THR A 483 32.03 -44.81 -5.11
N GLY A 484 32.16 -45.77 -4.21
CA GLY A 484 33.42 -46.14 -3.60
C GLY A 484 33.80 -45.36 -2.34
N TYR A 485 32.94 -44.48 -1.84
CA TYR A 485 33.10 -43.72 -0.60
C TYR A 485 31.88 -43.89 0.31
N ASP A 486 32.07 -43.66 1.61
CA ASP A 486 30.96 -43.64 2.55
C ASP A 486 30.01 -42.46 2.26
N SER A 487 28.72 -42.72 2.34
CA SER A 487 27.71 -41.66 2.21
C SER A 487 27.68 -40.79 3.47
N VAL A 488 27.57 -39.50 3.31
CA VAL A 488 27.44 -38.50 4.39
C VAL A 488 26.05 -37.92 4.37
N SER A 489 25.39 -37.89 5.55
CA SER A 489 24.16 -37.19 5.76
C SER A 489 24.27 -36.29 6.99
N GLU A 490 24.04 -35.00 6.82
CA GLU A 490 24.13 -34.00 7.86
C GLU A 490 22.79 -33.25 7.96
N GLU A 491 22.30 -33.11 9.17
CA GLU A 491 21.09 -32.35 9.49
C GLU A 491 21.47 -31.22 10.45
N GLY A 492 21.05 -29.97 10.08
CA GLY A 492 21.22 -28.79 10.91
C GLY A 492 19.86 -28.16 11.25
N LYS A 493 19.67 -27.80 12.51
CA LYS A 493 18.47 -27.11 12.97
C LYS A 493 18.85 -25.95 13.89
N GLU A 494 18.41 -24.75 13.49
CA GLU A 494 18.54 -23.54 14.29
C GLU A 494 17.12 -23.01 14.59
N GLU A 495 16.78 -22.82 15.85
CA GLU A 495 15.48 -22.32 16.28
C GLU A 495 15.67 -21.37 17.46
N PHE A 496 15.25 -20.12 17.29
CA PHE A 496 15.35 -19.07 18.32
C PHE A 496 13.98 -18.49 18.64
N SER A 497 13.84 -17.94 19.82
CA SER A 497 12.62 -17.23 20.22
C SER A 497 13.01 -15.96 20.97
N TYR A 498 12.65 -14.82 20.38
CA TYR A 498 12.87 -13.50 20.96
C TYR A 498 11.54 -12.90 21.37
N HIS A 499 11.50 -12.25 22.51
CA HIS A 499 10.29 -11.66 23.08
C HIS A 499 10.52 -10.20 23.39
N GLY A 500 9.51 -9.37 23.09
CA GLY A 500 9.48 -7.97 23.46
C GLY A 500 8.09 -7.57 23.93
N VAL A 501 7.99 -6.72 24.93
CA VAL A 501 6.73 -6.11 25.37
C VAL A 501 6.85 -4.61 25.24
N GLU A 502 5.91 -3.99 24.49
CA GLU A 502 5.89 -2.56 24.17
C GLU A 502 4.65 -1.89 24.80
N PRO A 503 4.64 -1.56 26.10
CA PRO A 503 3.62 -0.71 26.69
C PRO A 503 3.88 0.76 26.37
N SER A 504 2.81 1.50 26.07
CA SER A 504 2.87 2.93 25.80
C SER A 504 1.65 3.67 26.32
N LEU A 505 1.86 4.94 26.63
CA LEU A 505 0.83 5.90 27.03
C LEU A 505 0.96 7.14 26.17
N TYR A 506 -0.15 7.74 25.78
CA TYR A 506 -0.12 9.02 25.07
C TYR A 506 -1.18 9.99 25.59
N LEU A 507 -0.87 11.27 25.45
CA LEU A 507 -1.78 12.39 25.65
C LEU A 507 -1.57 13.39 24.53
N GLU A 508 -2.66 13.86 23.94
CA GLU A 508 -2.68 14.80 22.83
C GLU A 508 -3.81 15.81 23.06
N ASP A 509 -3.55 17.09 22.86
CA ASP A 509 -4.57 18.14 22.89
C ASP A 509 -4.56 18.90 21.58
N GLU A 510 -5.66 18.79 20.84
CA GLU A 510 -5.93 19.61 19.67
C GLU A 510 -6.72 20.84 20.09
N MET A 511 -6.07 22.02 20.00
CA MET A 511 -6.59 23.28 20.52
C MET A 511 -6.95 24.23 19.38
N THR A 512 -8.11 24.82 19.45
CA THR A 512 -8.49 25.99 18.64
C THR A 512 -8.39 27.24 19.49
N LEU A 513 -7.18 27.81 19.57
CA LEU A 513 -6.86 28.93 20.48
C LEU A 513 -7.54 30.23 20.05
N THR A 514 -7.60 30.47 18.74
CA THR A 514 -8.28 31.60 18.11
C THR A 514 -8.82 31.18 16.74
N ASP A 515 -9.59 32.04 16.07
CA ASP A 515 -10.06 31.80 14.70
C ASP A 515 -8.90 31.60 13.69
N TRP A 516 -7.73 32.15 13.99
CA TRP A 516 -6.55 32.10 13.11
C TRP A 516 -5.42 31.18 13.61
N LEU A 517 -5.45 30.71 14.88
CA LEU A 517 -4.40 29.90 15.49
C LEU A 517 -5.00 28.62 16.06
N SER A 518 -4.54 27.49 15.56
CA SER A 518 -4.76 26.16 16.14
C SER A 518 -3.43 25.48 16.45
N ALA A 519 -3.41 24.67 17.49
CA ALA A 519 -2.24 23.91 17.91
C ALA A 519 -2.64 22.45 18.20
N ASN A 520 -1.77 21.51 17.93
CA ASN A 520 -1.84 20.14 18.41
C ASN A 520 -0.55 19.87 19.17
N LEU A 521 -0.66 19.59 20.45
CA LEU A 521 0.48 19.25 21.33
C LEU A 521 0.27 17.84 21.86
N GLY A 522 1.25 16.99 21.67
CA GLY A 522 1.17 15.60 22.07
C GLY A 522 2.45 15.10 22.72
N LEU A 523 2.28 14.13 23.60
CA LEU A 523 3.37 13.43 24.25
C LEU A 523 3.03 11.93 24.31
N ARG A 524 3.96 11.11 23.83
CA ARG A 524 3.89 9.65 23.98
C ARG A 524 5.08 9.19 24.83
N TYR A 525 4.80 8.36 25.80
CA TYR A 525 5.80 7.61 26.55
C TYR A 525 5.70 6.15 26.15
N VAL A 526 6.82 5.55 25.77
CA VAL A 526 6.89 4.15 25.39
C VAL A 526 8.03 3.47 26.13
N MET A 527 7.77 2.26 26.61
CA MET A 527 8.78 1.32 27.10
C MET A 527 8.90 0.17 26.11
N PHE A 528 10.09 -0.35 25.96
CA PHE A 528 10.31 -1.62 25.26
C PHE A 528 11.13 -2.52 26.17
N MET A 529 10.53 -3.63 26.55
CA MET A 529 11.09 -4.56 27.54
C MET A 529 11.46 -5.87 26.83
N THR A 530 12.72 -6.23 26.88
CA THR A 530 13.25 -7.53 26.47
C THR A 530 13.92 -8.22 27.66
N PRO A 531 14.23 -9.51 27.60
CA PRO A 531 14.97 -10.21 28.68
C PRO A 531 16.29 -9.53 29.05
N ASP A 532 16.95 -8.91 28.07
CA ASP A 532 18.31 -8.37 28.21
C ASP A 532 18.32 -6.88 28.60
N ARG A 533 17.33 -6.08 28.15
CA ARG A 533 17.34 -4.64 28.34
C ARG A 533 15.94 -4.02 28.26
N ASN A 534 15.74 -2.99 29.06
CA ASN A 534 14.56 -2.13 29.02
C ASN A 534 14.94 -0.77 28.42
N TYR A 535 14.19 -0.32 27.44
CA TYR A 535 14.30 0.99 26.85
C TYR A 535 13.12 1.86 27.25
N HIS A 536 13.38 3.14 27.52
CA HIS A 536 12.38 4.14 27.86
C HIS A 536 12.54 5.31 26.89
N ARG A 537 11.47 5.71 26.24
CA ARG A 537 11.47 6.82 25.28
C ARG A 537 10.29 7.75 25.52
N LEU A 538 10.58 9.04 25.40
CA LEU A 538 9.58 10.10 25.44
C LEU A 538 9.53 10.74 24.07
N GLU A 539 8.37 10.77 23.43
CA GLU A 539 8.15 11.20 22.04
C GLU A 539 7.26 12.46 22.03
N PRO A 540 7.83 13.66 22.17
CA PRO A 540 7.08 14.91 22.04
C PRO A 540 6.71 15.18 20.59
N ARG A 541 5.53 15.73 20.39
CA ARG A 541 4.99 16.11 19.09
C ARG A 541 4.26 17.42 19.18
N ALA A 542 4.44 18.28 18.17
CA ALA A 542 3.80 19.58 18.12
C ALA A 542 3.43 19.91 16.68
N ALA A 543 2.24 20.46 16.48
CA ALA A 543 1.84 21.06 15.24
C ALA A 543 1.12 22.39 15.51
N LEU A 544 1.42 23.40 14.69
CA LEU A 544 0.80 24.73 14.75
C LEU A 544 0.22 25.04 13.36
N ARG A 545 -0.96 25.62 13.34
CA ARG A 545 -1.58 26.15 12.13
C ARG A 545 -1.96 27.60 12.33
N PHE A 546 -1.46 28.43 11.44
CA PHE A 546 -1.84 29.83 11.30
C PHE A 546 -2.76 29.99 10.09
N ARG A 547 -4.04 30.24 10.30
CA ARG A 547 -5.03 30.44 9.24
C ARG A 547 -4.96 31.88 8.75
N LEU A 548 -4.77 32.07 7.47
CA LEU A 548 -4.70 33.37 6.79
C LEU A 548 -5.99 33.57 5.97
N GLY A 549 -7.09 33.84 6.69
CA GLY A 549 -8.43 33.86 6.10
C GLY A 549 -8.89 32.46 5.66
N ASP A 550 -9.77 32.41 4.64
CA ASP A 550 -10.28 31.15 4.08
C ASP A 550 -9.43 30.61 2.92
N ILE A 551 -8.41 31.39 2.51
CA ILE A 551 -7.63 31.15 1.31
C ILE A 551 -6.35 30.37 1.61
N ALA A 552 -5.69 30.65 2.76
CA ALA A 552 -4.37 30.10 3.04
C ALA A 552 -4.18 29.68 4.50
N SER A 553 -3.25 28.79 4.74
CA SER A 553 -2.73 28.48 6.07
C SER A 553 -1.23 28.23 6.04
N LEU A 554 -0.53 28.66 7.10
CA LEU A 554 0.85 28.30 7.39
C LEU A 554 0.84 27.24 8.50
N LYS A 555 1.64 26.21 8.36
CA LYS A 555 1.74 25.09 9.30
C LYS A 555 3.18 24.83 9.68
N LEU A 556 3.40 24.50 10.93
CA LEU A 556 4.70 24.07 11.45
C LEU A 556 4.49 22.78 12.21
N SER A 557 5.40 21.82 12.10
CA SER A 557 5.34 20.61 12.93
C SER A 557 6.72 20.12 13.35
N TYR A 558 6.71 19.43 14.49
CA TYR A 558 7.82 18.69 15.06
C TYR A 558 7.32 17.32 15.51
N SER A 559 8.09 16.26 15.21
CA SER A 559 7.81 14.91 15.64
C SER A 559 9.08 14.19 16.04
N ASP A 560 9.04 13.52 17.20
CA ASP A 560 10.08 12.62 17.71
C ASP A 560 9.51 11.20 17.75
N MET A 561 10.20 10.23 17.14
CA MET A 561 9.69 8.88 16.96
C MET A 561 10.77 7.84 17.14
N ASN A 562 10.39 6.68 17.71
CA ASN A 562 11.28 5.54 17.92
C ASN A 562 10.69 4.27 17.31
N GLN A 563 11.58 3.36 16.89
CA GLN A 563 11.24 2.05 16.35
C GLN A 563 12.06 0.97 17.03
N PHE A 564 11.38 -0.01 17.64
CA PHE A 564 11.99 -1.05 18.45
C PHE A 564 12.12 -2.39 17.71
N ASN A 565 11.33 -2.57 16.64
CA ASN A 565 11.32 -3.78 15.83
C ASN A 565 11.95 -3.48 14.48
N HIS A 566 13.02 -4.18 14.14
CA HIS A 566 13.87 -3.93 12.98
C HIS A 566 13.64 -4.99 11.92
N ARG A 567 13.41 -4.55 10.68
CA ARG A 567 13.44 -5.43 9.52
C ARG A 567 14.88 -5.51 9.02
N LEU A 568 15.46 -6.68 9.17
CA LEU A 568 16.81 -6.97 8.74
C LEU A 568 16.76 -7.56 7.33
N LYS A 569 17.54 -7.00 6.43
CA LYS A 569 17.66 -7.47 5.04
C LYS A 569 19.03 -8.09 4.85
N ALA A 570 19.10 -9.18 4.09
CA ALA A 570 20.36 -9.62 3.53
C ALA A 570 20.80 -8.71 2.37
N SER A 571 22.07 -8.77 2.00
CA SER A 571 22.64 -8.01 0.88
C SER A 571 22.13 -8.54 -0.46
N THR A 572 20.89 -8.24 -0.81
CA THR A 572 20.32 -8.54 -2.12
C THR A 572 19.77 -7.26 -2.77
N PRO A 573 19.93 -7.09 -4.10
CA PRO A 573 19.40 -5.92 -4.80
C PRO A 573 17.86 -5.90 -4.83
N LEU A 574 17.22 -7.04 -4.63
CA LEU A 574 15.76 -7.18 -4.63
C LEU A 574 15.22 -7.18 -3.19
N ASP A 575 14.11 -6.50 -2.96
CA ASP A 575 13.39 -6.55 -1.68
C ASP A 575 12.59 -7.87 -1.57
N LEU A 576 13.35 -8.97 -1.46
CA LEU A 576 12.76 -10.29 -1.34
C LEU A 576 12.04 -10.44 0.01
N PRO A 577 11.01 -11.27 0.10
CA PRO A 577 10.28 -11.54 1.34
C PRO A 577 11.08 -12.43 2.33
N THR A 578 12.40 -12.45 2.20
CA THR A 578 13.35 -13.20 3.04
C THR A 578 13.77 -12.43 4.28
N SER A 579 13.22 -11.23 4.48
CA SER A 579 13.58 -10.34 5.58
C SER A 579 13.24 -10.95 6.94
N LEU A 580 14.16 -10.76 7.87
CA LEU A 580 14.03 -11.13 9.26
C LEU A 580 13.56 -9.93 10.09
N TRP A 581 12.55 -10.10 10.91
CA TRP A 581 12.17 -9.10 11.91
C TRP A 581 12.72 -9.48 13.28
N MET A 582 13.39 -8.55 13.93
CA MET A 582 14.04 -8.75 15.22
C MET A 582 13.82 -7.56 16.15
N PRO A 583 13.75 -7.77 17.46
CA PRO A 583 13.59 -6.69 18.43
C PRO A 583 14.93 -5.96 18.68
N SER A 584 14.86 -4.79 19.26
CA SER A 584 16.02 -4.14 19.87
C SER A 584 16.53 -5.01 21.04
N THR A 585 17.88 -5.11 21.18
CA THR A 585 18.55 -5.89 22.21
C THR A 585 19.54 -5.00 22.98
N SER A 586 20.35 -5.56 23.88
CA SER A 586 21.42 -4.80 24.54
C SER A 586 22.47 -4.28 23.57
N MET A 587 22.71 -4.98 22.44
CA MET A 587 23.68 -4.59 21.39
C MET A 587 23.05 -3.69 20.34
N ILE A 588 21.78 -3.88 20.03
CA ILE A 588 21.06 -3.19 18.97
C ILE A 588 20.06 -2.18 19.59
N ALA A 589 20.43 -0.90 19.58
CA ALA A 589 19.61 0.17 20.12
C ALA A 589 18.34 0.42 19.26
N PRO A 590 17.21 0.94 19.81
CA PRO A 590 16.07 1.36 19.00
C PRO A 590 16.46 2.45 18.00
N MET A 591 15.96 2.34 16.76
CA MET A 591 16.09 3.42 15.78
C MET A 591 15.27 4.64 16.22
N HIS A 592 15.79 5.83 15.94
CA HIS A 592 15.20 7.10 16.37
C HIS A 592 15.21 8.11 15.26
N SER A 593 14.10 8.85 15.09
CA SER A 593 14.02 9.96 14.15
C SER A 593 13.42 11.22 14.76
N ARG A 594 13.92 12.37 14.31
CA ARG A 594 13.33 13.69 14.56
C ARG A 594 13.02 14.35 13.23
N GLN A 595 11.78 14.79 13.07
CA GLN A 595 11.34 15.46 11.87
C GLN A 595 10.77 16.84 12.18
N TYR A 596 11.20 17.81 11.39
CA TYR A 596 10.71 19.19 11.40
C TYR A 596 10.08 19.46 10.03
N SER A 597 8.92 20.09 10.00
CA SER A 597 8.34 20.55 8.74
C SER A 597 7.66 21.91 8.87
N ALA A 598 7.70 22.65 7.78
CA ALA A 598 7.01 23.91 7.60
C ALA A 598 6.29 23.88 6.25
N GLY A 599 5.00 24.13 6.24
CA GLY A 599 4.20 24.05 5.02
C GLY A 599 3.18 25.16 4.91
N THR A 600 2.74 25.41 3.70
CA THR A 600 1.64 26.33 3.42
C THR A 600 0.67 25.68 2.46
N SER A 601 -0.62 25.91 2.70
CA SER A 601 -1.71 25.40 1.84
C SER A 601 -2.56 26.57 1.38
N PHE A 602 -2.93 26.58 0.11
CA PHE A 602 -3.75 27.60 -0.51
C PHE A 602 -4.97 26.97 -1.19
N ASN A 603 -6.14 27.54 -0.94
CA ASN A 603 -7.36 27.31 -1.71
C ASN A 603 -7.55 28.48 -2.67
N LEU A 604 -7.07 28.35 -3.89
CA LEU A 604 -7.14 29.39 -4.92
C LEU A 604 -8.51 29.37 -5.63
N PRO A 605 -8.91 30.46 -6.31
CA PRO A 605 -10.11 30.49 -7.15
C PRO A 605 -10.10 29.34 -8.19
N TYR A 606 -11.27 29.04 -8.73
CA TYR A 606 -11.48 27.99 -9.76
C TYR A 606 -11.17 26.55 -9.31
N GLY A 607 -11.20 26.26 -7.99
CA GLY A 607 -11.00 24.92 -7.45
C GLY A 607 -9.54 24.43 -7.45
N ILE A 608 -8.59 25.36 -7.56
CA ILE A 608 -7.15 25.03 -7.49
C ILE A 608 -6.72 24.99 -6.02
N ARG A 609 -6.02 23.91 -5.65
CA ARG A 609 -5.32 23.76 -4.37
C ARG A 609 -3.83 23.72 -4.61
N LEU A 610 -3.07 24.43 -3.80
CA LEU A 610 -1.61 24.43 -3.81
C LEU A 610 -1.12 24.14 -2.41
N GLU A 611 -0.23 23.17 -2.28
CA GLU A 611 0.48 22.84 -1.04
C GLU A 611 1.99 22.88 -1.28
N LEU A 612 2.71 23.49 -0.35
CA LEU A 612 4.17 23.55 -0.32
C LEU A 612 4.62 23.10 1.07
N GLU A 613 5.57 22.18 1.18
CA GLU A 613 6.10 21.70 2.45
C GLU A 613 7.62 21.55 2.34
N GLY A 614 8.36 22.29 3.18
CA GLY A 614 9.78 22.06 3.44
C GLY A 614 9.93 21.18 4.67
N TRP A 615 10.83 20.19 4.62
CA TRP A 615 11.02 19.25 5.72
C TRP A 615 12.50 18.89 5.91
N TYR A 616 12.84 18.55 7.15
CA TYR A 616 14.14 18.01 7.56
C TYR A 616 13.93 16.86 8.54
N LYS A 617 14.58 15.73 8.31
CA LYS A 617 14.58 14.54 9.17
C LYS A 617 16.01 14.15 9.51
N SER A 618 16.29 13.96 10.79
CA SER A 618 17.49 13.29 11.30
C SER A 618 17.13 11.91 11.81
N MET A 619 18.00 10.93 11.56
CA MET A 619 17.83 9.54 11.95
C MET A 619 19.08 9.07 12.67
N ASN A 620 18.92 8.35 13.76
CA ASN A 620 20.02 7.75 14.53
C ASN A 620 19.75 6.25 14.72
N ASP A 621 20.83 5.53 14.94
CA ASP A 621 20.80 4.09 15.15
C ASP A 621 20.08 3.32 14.02
N ILE A 622 20.19 3.81 12.78
CA ILE A 622 19.73 3.10 11.58
C ILE A 622 20.64 1.91 11.28
N ARG A 623 20.19 0.94 10.48
CA ARG A 623 20.88 -0.35 10.26
C ARG A 623 21.32 -0.49 8.83
N GLU A 624 22.54 -1.07 8.67
CA GLU A 624 23.06 -1.52 7.38
C GLU A 624 23.68 -2.90 7.56
N TYR A 625 23.44 -3.81 6.61
CA TYR A 625 24.02 -5.15 6.62
C TYR A 625 25.49 -5.10 6.19
N VAL A 626 26.37 -5.72 6.98
CA VAL A 626 27.84 -5.76 6.74
C VAL A 626 28.37 -7.17 6.55
N GLY A 627 27.50 -8.17 6.66
CA GLY A 627 27.88 -9.57 6.51
C GLY A 627 28.09 -10.00 5.05
N VAL A 628 28.39 -11.27 4.88
CA VAL A 628 28.59 -11.89 3.57
C VAL A 628 27.25 -11.94 2.81
N SER A 629 27.31 -11.71 1.49
CA SER A 629 26.13 -11.77 0.63
C SER A 629 25.44 -13.14 0.76
N SER A 630 24.19 -13.15 1.21
CA SER A 630 23.37 -14.33 1.44
C SER A 630 21.95 -14.09 0.97
N LEU A 631 21.26 -15.18 0.62
CA LEU A 631 19.84 -15.13 0.24
C LEU A 631 18.94 -14.77 1.45
N TYR A 632 19.37 -15.09 2.65
CA TYR A 632 18.65 -14.82 3.90
C TYR A 632 19.63 -14.36 5.00
N PRO A 633 19.17 -13.45 5.92
CA PRO A 633 19.99 -12.99 7.04
C PRO A 633 20.33 -14.15 7.99
N PRO A 634 21.46 -14.11 8.71
CA PRO A 634 21.75 -15.04 9.77
C PRO A 634 20.73 -14.90 10.92
N ILE A 635 20.43 -15.98 11.62
CA ILE A 635 19.56 -15.98 12.79
C ILE A 635 20.31 -16.16 14.11
N GLU A 636 21.47 -16.78 14.07
CA GLU A 636 22.44 -16.84 15.17
C GLU A 636 23.41 -15.67 15.06
N ALA A 637 23.76 -15.04 16.18
CA ALA A 637 24.67 -13.88 16.27
C ALA A 637 24.35 -12.76 15.24
N TRP A 638 23.06 -12.58 14.93
CA TRP A 638 22.62 -11.65 13.90
C TRP A 638 23.01 -10.18 14.19
N GLU A 639 23.19 -9.83 15.45
CA GLU A 639 23.58 -8.49 15.88
C GLU A 639 24.96 -8.08 15.34
N ASP A 640 25.86 -9.01 15.15
CA ASP A 640 27.23 -8.78 14.68
C ASP A 640 27.28 -8.44 13.18
N GLU A 641 26.25 -8.83 12.44
CA GLU A 641 26.15 -8.64 10.99
C GLU A 641 25.53 -7.30 10.58
N TYR A 642 25.20 -6.42 11.56
CA TYR A 642 24.57 -5.13 11.28
C TYR A 642 25.30 -3.96 11.94
N ALA A 643 25.79 -3.03 11.10
CA ALA A 643 26.30 -1.76 11.55
C ALA A 643 25.16 -0.83 11.97
N GLN A 644 25.42 -0.01 12.99
CA GLN A 644 24.53 1.07 13.46
C GLN A 644 25.07 2.40 12.97
N GLY A 645 24.21 3.21 12.36
CA GLY A 645 24.63 4.45 11.74
C GLY A 645 23.62 5.59 11.92
N ARG A 646 23.86 6.65 11.22
CA ARG A 646 23.07 7.88 11.21
C ARG A 646 22.59 8.19 9.81
N GLY A 647 21.44 8.87 9.72
CA GLY A 647 20.90 9.37 8.47
C GLY A 647 20.40 10.79 8.59
N ARG A 648 20.38 11.51 7.48
CA ARG A 648 19.69 12.79 7.36
C ARG A 648 19.00 12.88 6.01
N ALA A 649 17.83 13.48 5.99
CA ALA A 649 17.11 13.72 4.76
C ALA A 649 16.39 15.06 4.85
N TYR A 650 16.29 15.79 3.73
CA TYR A 650 15.62 17.08 3.67
C TYR A 650 15.13 17.34 2.25
N GLY A 651 14.08 18.16 2.15
CA GLY A 651 13.50 18.44 0.84
C GLY A 651 12.38 19.46 0.84
N LEU A 652 11.86 19.67 -0.36
CA LEU A 652 10.70 20.50 -0.66
C LEU A 652 9.69 19.69 -1.46
N ASP A 653 8.47 19.63 -0.95
CA ASP A 653 7.32 19.00 -1.58
C ASP A 653 6.37 20.06 -2.11
N THR A 654 5.84 19.85 -3.29
CA THR A 654 4.85 20.70 -3.93
C THR A 654 3.73 19.86 -4.49
N GLN A 655 2.49 20.22 -4.19
CA GLN A 655 1.30 19.60 -4.76
C GLN A 655 0.38 20.66 -5.30
N VAL A 656 -0.06 20.47 -6.53
CA VAL A 656 -1.08 21.30 -7.18
C VAL A 656 -2.21 20.39 -7.60
N GLU A 657 -3.41 20.64 -7.12
CA GLU A 657 -4.61 19.93 -7.56
C GLU A 657 -5.59 20.92 -8.17
N TRP A 658 -6.16 20.55 -9.29
CA TRP A 658 -7.30 21.24 -9.88
C TRP A 658 -8.44 20.26 -10.10
N ASN A 659 -9.57 20.57 -9.54
CA ASN A 659 -10.77 19.75 -9.66
C ASN A 659 -11.93 20.60 -10.16
N ASP A 660 -12.42 20.28 -11.33
CA ASP A 660 -13.66 20.75 -11.91
C ASP A 660 -14.63 19.58 -12.11
N ASP A 661 -15.89 19.82 -12.46
CA ASP A 661 -16.91 18.78 -12.58
C ASP A 661 -16.55 17.61 -13.49
N ASN A 662 -15.74 17.87 -14.53
CA ASN A 662 -15.38 16.89 -15.55
C ASN A 662 -13.89 16.58 -15.63
N ILE A 663 -13.05 17.35 -14.95
CA ILE A 663 -11.59 17.22 -15.04
C ILE A 663 -11.01 17.24 -13.62
N TRP A 664 -10.18 16.28 -13.34
CA TRP A 664 -9.28 16.28 -12.19
C TRP A 664 -7.83 16.24 -12.69
N LEU A 665 -7.01 17.16 -12.21
CA LEU A 665 -5.59 17.25 -12.52
C LEU A 665 -4.80 17.36 -11.23
N SER A 666 -3.74 16.58 -11.10
CA SER A 666 -2.79 16.63 -9.99
C SER A 666 -1.36 16.67 -10.52
N LEU A 667 -0.58 17.58 -9.99
CA LEU A 667 0.87 17.70 -10.17
C LEU A 667 1.52 17.59 -8.81
N ALA A 668 2.38 16.62 -8.60
CA ALA A 668 3.22 16.45 -7.42
C ALA A 668 4.69 16.56 -7.82
N TYR A 669 5.44 17.40 -7.12
CA TYR A 669 6.89 17.57 -7.31
C TYR A 669 7.60 17.47 -5.96
N THR A 670 8.71 16.73 -5.93
CA THR A 670 9.61 16.63 -4.78
C THR A 670 11.03 16.93 -5.22
N LEU A 671 11.71 17.78 -4.48
CA LEU A 671 13.16 18.00 -4.50
C LEU A 671 13.71 17.53 -3.16
N SER A 672 14.59 16.51 -3.13
CA SER A 672 15.04 15.94 -1.86
C SER A 672 16.48 15.42 -1.92
N TRP A 673 17.08 15.34 -0.74
CA TRP A 673 18.38 14.74 -0.44
C TRP A 673 18.23 13.73 0.67
N SER A 674 18.87 12.57 0.54
CA SER A 674 18.92 11.52 1.56
C SER A 674 20.35 10.99 1.66
N GLU A 675 20.92 11.05 2.85
CA GLU A 675 22.31 10.72 3.13
C GLU A 675 22.42 9.81 4.34
N ARG A 676 23.44 8.94 4.35
CA ARG A 676 23.75 7.94 5.38
C ARG A 676 25.20 8.09 5.83
N PHE A 677 25.45 7.67 7.07
CA PHE A 677 26.77 7.59 7.65
C PHE A 677 26.85 6.38 8.56
N PHE A 678 27.82 5.50 8.31
CA PHE A 678 28.04 4.28 9.10
C PHE A 678 29.54 4.15 9.38
N ASP A 679 29.92 4.24 10.66
CA ASP A 679 31.28 4.00 11.10
C ASP A 679 31.70 2.56 10.70
N GLY A 680 32.88 2.41 10.08
CA GLY A 680 33.38 1.11 9.64
C GLY A 680 32.89 0.64 8.26
N ILE A 681 31.91 1.34 7.63
CA ILE A 681 31.53 1.11 6.24
C ILE A 681 32.15 2.17 5.34
N HIS A 682 32.00 3.45 5.71
CA HIS A 682 32.54 4.60 5.00
C HIS A 682 32.68 5.80 5.94
N ASP A 683 33.85 6.38 6.01
CA ASP A 683 34.19 7.46 6.95
C ASP A 683 33.60 8.84 6.60
N GLU A 684 32.81 8.92 5.53
CA GLU A 684 32.14 10.13 5.06
C GLU A 684 30.62 9.88 4.85
N TRP A 685 29.86 10.96 4.78
CA TRP A 685 28.46 10.87 4.38
C TRP A 685 28.34 10.42 2.92
N PHE A 686 27.49 9.42 2.66
CA PHE A 686 27.18 8.94 1.33
C PHE A 686 25.67 9.00 1.08
N TYR A 687 25.29 9.02 -0.19
CA TYR A 687 23.88 9.09 -0.57
C TYR A 687 23.17 7.74 -0.37
N ASP A 688 21.91 7.82 0.05
CA ASP A 688 21.02 6.65 0.13
C ASP A 688 20.72 6.07 -1.27
N MET A 689 20.42 4.77 -1.34
CA MET A 689 19.96 4.09 -2.56
C MET A 689 18.77 4.82 -3.21
N PHE A 690 17.85 5.37 -2.43
CA PHE A 690 16.65 6.08 -2.89
C PHE A 690 16.80 7.60 -2.83
N ASP A 691 18.03 8.14 -2.96
CA ASP A 691 18.27 9.57 -3.16
C ASP A 691 17.80 9.99 -4.56
N ASN A 692 16.47 9.98 -4.77
CA ASN A 692 15.86 10.49 -6.00
C ASN A 692 15.75 12.02 -5.91
N ARG A 693 16.74 12.75 -6.46
CA ARG A 693 16.84 14.21 -6.35
C ARG A 693 15.60 14.94 -6.83
N HIS A 694 15.04 14.54 -7.95
CA HIS A 694 13.85 15.10 -8.55
C HIS A 694 12.82 14.00 -8.75
N LYS A 695 11.59 14.27 -8.33
CA LYS A 695 10.44 13.41 -8.60
C LYS A 695 9.28 14.27 -9.06
N ILE A 696 8.62 13.84 -10.15
CA ILE A 696 7.44 14.49 -10.71
C ILE A 696 6.37 13.44 -10.97
N ASN A 697 5.16 13.68 -10.51
CA ASN A 697 3.98 12.90 -10.91
C ASN A 697 2.92 13.85 -11.45
N ILE A 698 2.42 13.57 -12.64
CA ILE A 698 1.30 14.28 -13.25
C ILE A 698 0.20 13.27 -13.49
N SER A 699 -0.98 13.52 -12.95
CA SER A 699 -2.16 12.67 -13.15
C SER A 699 -3.33 13.51 -13.62
N ALA A 700 -4.01 13.04 -14.65
CA ALA A 700 -5.16 13.70 -15.22
C ALA A 700 -6.28 12.67 -15.43
N THR A 701 -7.48 13.00 -15.00
CA THR A 701 -8.69 12.24 -15.31
C THR A 701 -9.73 13.19 -15.91
N ARG A 702 -10.31 12.80 -17.04
CA ARG A 702 -11.36 13.56 -17.70
C ARG A 702 -12.58 12.70 -17.96
N ARG A 703 -13.74 13.17 -17.52
CA ARG A 703 -15.02 12.56 -17.86
C ARG A 703 -15.52 13.09 -19.21
N ILE A 704 -15.74 12.19 -20.15
CA ILE A 704 -16.27 12.47 -21.49
C ILE A 704 -17.73 12.01 -21.55
N GLY A 705 -18.65 12.96 -21.36
CA GLY A 705 -20.07 12.63 -21.21
C GLY A 705 -20.36 11.81 -19.95
N ARG A 706 -21.40 10.95 -20.00
CA ARG A 706 -21.85 10.15 -18.83
C ARG A 706 -21.25 8.75 -18.77
N LYS A 707 -20.58 8.31 -19.82
CA LYS A 707 -20.24 6.89 -19.98
C LYS A 707 -18.74 6.62 -20.06
N THR A 708 -17.90 7.61 -20.28
CA THR A 708 -16.48 7.41 -20.52
C THR A 708 -15.65 8.31 -19.63
N GLU A 709 -14.66 7.74 -18.96
CA GLU A 709 -13.59 8.45 -18.27
C GLU A 709 -12.27 8.10 -18.95
N VAL A 710 -11.44 9.10 -19.20
CA VAL A 710 -10.07 8.93 -19.71
C VAL A 710 -9.11 9.35 -18.62
N TYR A 711 -8.11 8.54 -18.42
CA TYR A 711 -7.07 8.73 -17.44
C TYR A 711 -5.69 8.72 -18.11
N ALA A 712 -4.80 9.60 -17.66
CA ALA A 712 -3.38 9.59 -18.00
C ALA A 712 -2.54 9.93 -16.79
N GLY A 713 -1.46 9.19 -16.56
CA GLY A 713 -0.51 9.41 -15.48
C GLY A 713 0.93 9.37 -16.00
N TRP A 714 1.71 10.41 -15.74
CA TRP A 714 3.13 10.44 -16.05
C TRP A 714 3.95 10.59 -14.79
N THR A 715 4.93 9.70 -14.66
CA THR A 715 5.88 9.69 -13.54
C THR A 715 7.28 9.89 -14.09
N PHE A 716 8.02 10.78 -13.46
CA PHE A 716 9.47 10.96 -13.63
C PHE A 716 10.15 10.98 -12.28
N ARG A 717 11.34 10.37 -12.19
CA ARG A 717 12.25 10.53 -11.06
C ARG A 717 13.70 10.38 -11.52
N SER A 718 14.61 11.08 -10.85
CA SER A 718 16.05 10.83 -10.96
C SER A 718 16.34 9.38 -10.64
N GLY A 719 17.34 8.78 -11.28
CA GLY A 719 17.69 7.38 -11.08
C GLY A 719 18.00 7.06 -9.62
N ASN A 720 17.71 5.83 -9.21
CA ASN A 720 18.17 5.29 -7.93
C ASN A 720 19.69 5.18 -7.95
N ARG A 721 20.28 5.11 -6.76
CA ARG A 721 21.71 4.89 -6.61
C ARG A 721 21.99 3.42 -6.30
N MET A 722 23.17 2.97 -6.66
CA MET A 722 23.66 1.65 -6.31
C MET A 722 25.17 1.61 -6.21
N THR A 723 25.69 0.55 -5.62
CA THR A 723 27.12 0.33 -5.47
C THR A 723 27.63 -0.52 -6.64
N LEU A 724 28.55 0.02 -7.43
CA LEU A 724 29.32 -0.75 -8.41
C LEU A 724 30.81 -0.51 -8.22
N PRO A 725 31.66 -1.47 -8.57
CA PRO A 725 33.10 -1.26 -8.50
C PRO A 725 33.52 -0.11 -9.43
N SER A 726 34.30 0.81 -8.88
CA SER A 726 34.88 1.93 -9.62
C SER A 726 36.11 1.52 -10.41
N GLN A 727 36.81 0.52 -9.91
CA GLN A 727 38.00 -0.10 -10.54
C GLN A 727 38.04 -1.59 -10.24
N ILE A 728 38.56 -2.36 -11.16
CA ILE A 728 38.82 -3.78 -11.02
C ILE A 728 40.30 -3.99 -11.35
N LEU A 729 41.07 -4.36 -10.35
CA LEU A 729 42.52 -4.52 -10.48
C LEU A 729 42.89 -6.01 -10.37
N PRO A 730 43.75 -6.51 -11.29
CA PRO A 730 44.26 -7.85 -11.17
C PRO A 730 45.23 -7.92 -9.98
N LEU A 731 45.10 -8.95 -9.15
CA LEU A 731 46.08 -9.28 -8.12
C LEU A 731 47.16 -10.19 -8.76
N PRO A 732 48.46 -9.89 -8.58
CA PRO A 732 49.48 -10.81 -8.98
C PRO A 732 49.39 -12.08 -8.12
N ASN A 733 49.16 -13.23 -8.75
CA ASN A 733 49.24 -14.51 -8.05
C ASN A 733 50.69 -14.91 -7.85
N GLU A 734 51.11 -15.04 -6.61
CA GLU A 734 52.39 -15.64 -6.22
C GLU A 734 52.34 -17.17 -6.22
N PHE A 735 51.67 -17.82 -7.18
CA PHE A 735 51.68 -19.28 -7.26
C PHE A 735 52.70 -19.81 -8.29
N PRO A 736 53.41 -20.93 -8.01
CA PRO A 736 54.38 -21.47 -8.91
C PRO A 736 53.80 -21.98 -10.23
N GLU A 737 54.58 -21.88 -11.27
CA GLU A 737 54.39 -22.27 -12.65
C GLU A 737 53.18 -23.20 -12.96
N GLY A 738 52.18 -22.71 -13.64
CA GLY A 738 51.15 -23.50 -14.34
C GLY A 738 49.69 -23.10 -14.17
N SER A 739 49.31 -22.26 -13.18
CA SER A 739 47.93 -21.81 -13.02
C SER A 739 47.85 -20.27 -12.94
N ILE A 740 47.56 -19.65 -14.06
CA ILE A 740 47.25 -18.22 -14.11
C ILE A 740 45.75 -18.07 -13.70
N ASN A 741 45.51 -18.14 -12.43
CA ASN A 741 44.24 -17.62 -11.88
C ASN A 741 44.55 -16.20 -11.37
N TYR A 742 44.21 -15.19 -12.17
CA TYR A 742 44.25 -13.82 -11.69
C TYR A 742 43.00 -13.60 -10.81
N ASP A 743 43.19 -13.50 -9.50
CA ASP A 743 42.18 -12.95 -8.62
C ASP A 743 42.12 -11.44 -8.86
N TYR A 744 40.94 -10.91 -8.95
CA TYR A 744 40.70 -9.50 -9.14
C TYR A 744 40.13 -8.89 -7.87
N VAL A 745 40.63 -7.72 -7.48
CA VAL A 745 40.06 -6.90 -6.41
C VAL A 745 39.13 -5.85 -7.01
N GLN A 746 37.93 -5.81 -6.52
CA GLN A 746 36.99 -4.76 -6.84
C GLN A 746 37.15 -3.59 -5.86
N ILE A 747 37.44 -2.41 -6.37
CA ILE A 747 37.61 -1.19 -5.58
C ILE A 747 36.34 -0.33 -5.71
N TYR A 748 35.79 0.07 -4.58
CA TYR A 748 34.61 0.92 -4.47
C TYR A 748 35.00 2.28 -3.88
N THR A 749 34.54 3.37 -4.49
CA THR A 749 34.82 4.74 -3.99
C THR A 749 33.96 5.08 -2.78
N SER A 750 32.70 4.67 -2.79
CA SER A 750 31.74 4.81 -1.69
C SER A 750 30.56 3.87 -1.91
N PRO A 751 29.76 3.56 -0.89
CA PRO A 751 28.45 2.96 -1.10
C PRO A 751 27.57 3.86 -1.98
N ASN A 752 26.70 3.25 -2.81
CA ASN A 752 25.77 3.96 -3.69
C ASN A 752 26.44 5.00 -4.62
N ASN A 753 27.63 4.67 -5.12
CA ASN A 753 28.53 5.57 -5.86
C ASN A 753 28.05 5.91 -7.28
N ILE A 754 27.15 5.14 -7.86
CA ILE A 754 26.59 5.42 -9.20
C ILE A 754 25.11 5.76 -9.16
N VAL A 755 24.67 6.50 -10.17
CA VAL A 755 23.24 6.84 -10.38
C VAL A 755 22.77 6.10 -11.62
N LEU A 756 21.70 5.30 -11.48
CA LEU A 756 21.03 4.65 -12.61
C LEU A 756 20.37 5.71 -13.52
N PRO A 757 20.06 5.37 -14.77
CA PRO A 757 19.30 6.24 -15.66
C PRO A 757 17.99 6.69 -15.02
N PRO A 758 17.50 7.90 -15.36
CA PRO A 758 16.21 8.38 -14.87
C PRO A 758 15.08 7.41 -15.19
N TYR A 759 14.20 7.23 -14.21
CA TYR A 759 12.97 6.48 -14.37
C TYR A 759 11.87 7.39 -14.90
N HIS A 760 11.20 7.02 -15.98
CA HIS A 760 9.99 7.69 -16.41
C HIS A 760 9.02 6.76 -17.13
N ARG A 761 7.71 7.05 -17.00
CA ARG A 761 6.65 6.21 -17.54
C ARG A 761 5.38 7.01 -17.77
N LEU A 762 4.68 6.69 -18.83
CA LEU A 762 3.34 7.16 -19.13
C LEU A 762 2.36 5.99 -19.09
N ASP A 763 1.30 6.14 -18.31
CA ASP A 763 0.20 5.19 -18.23
C ASP A 763 -1.08 5.88 -18.73
N VAL A 764 -1.88 5.17 -19.55
CA VAL A 764 -3.12 5.70 -20.10
C VAL A 764 -4.23 4.67 -19.90
N GLY A 765 -5.43 5.11 -19.56
CA GLY A 765 -6.56 4.22 -19.38
C GLY A 765 -7.90 4.84 -19.73
N PHE A 766 -8.87 3.98 -20.00
CA PHE A 766 -10.25 4.32 -20.34
C PHE A 766 -11.20 3.49 -19.50
N ASN A 767 -12.17 4.13 -18.86
CA ASN A 767 -13.28 3.48 -18.18
C ASN A 767 -14.58 3.72 -18.96
N PHE A 768 -15.28 2.63 -19.29
CA PHE A 768 -16.56 2.68 -19.99
C PHE A 768 -17.66 2.21 -19.04
N HIS A 769 -18.51 3.12 -18.63
CA HIS A 769 -19.63 2.90 -17.70
C HIS A 769 -20.91 2.57 -18.45
N LYS A 770 -21.61 1.53 -18.02
CA LYS A 770 -22.90 1.14 -18.55
C LYS A 770 -23.82 0.70 -17.42
N THR A 771 -25.00 1.26 -17.34
CA THR A 771 -26.06 0.73 -16.48
C THR A 771 -26.75 -0.43 -17.19
N THR A 772 -26.83 -1.57 -16.52
CA THR A 772 -27.51 -2.77 -17.03
C THR A 772 -29.02 -2.60 -16.95
N LYS A 773 -29.79 -3.47 -17.63
CA LYS A 773 -31.27 -3.46 -17.56
C LYS A 773 -31.82 -3.68 -16.15
N ARG A 774 -31.01 -4.25 -15.22
CA ARG A 774 -31.36 -4.48 -13.81
C ARG A 774 -30.95 -3.34 -12.88
N GLY A 775 -30.41 -2.22 -13.41
CA GLY A 775 -29.91 -1.09 -12.62
C GLY A 775 -28.45 -1.21 -12.15
N ASN A 776 -27.80 -2.35 -12.36
CA ASN A 776 -26.40 -2.56 -11.93
C ASN A 776 -25.42 -1.75 -12.77
N GLU A 777 -24.32 -1.31 -12.17
CA GLU A 777 -23.25 -0.62 -12.88
C GLU A 777 -22.24 -1.64 -13.44
N SER A 778 -21.98 -1.58 -14.74
CA SER A 778 -20.97 -2.37 -15.44
C SER A 778 -19.89 -1.42 -15.94
N VAL A 779 -18.64 -1.64 -15.53
CA VAL A 779 -17.48 -0.82 -15.89
C VAL A 779 -16.45 -1.67 -16.62
N TRP A 780 -16.10 -1.32 -17.86
CA TRP A 780 -14.96 -1.87 -18.57
C TRP A 780 -13.79 -0.90 -18.45
N ASN A 781 -12.67 -1.39 -17.96
CA ASN A 781 -11.40 -0.67 -17.97
C ASN A 781 -10.49 -1.24 -19.05
N LEU A 782 -9.93 -0.38 -19.89
CA LEU A 782 -8.87 -0.68 -20.83
C LEU A 782 -7.72 0.25 -20.53
N SER A 783 -6.55 -0.27 -20.24
CA SER A 783 -5.39 0.56 -19.92
C SER A 783 -4.10 0.02 -20.53
N VAL A 784 -3.14 0.92 -20.65
CA VAL A 784 -1.80 0.62 -21.15
C VAL A 784 -0.81 1.14 -20.13
N TYR A 785 -0.08 0.22 -19.54
CA TYR A 785 1.06 0.52 -18.68
C TYR A 785 2.29 0.77 -19.55
N ASN A 786 3.08 1.80 -19.24
CA ASN A 786 4.29 2.18 -19.96
C ASN A 786 4.03 2.39 -21.48
N ALA A 787 3.13 3.31 -21.81
CA ALA A 787 2.58 3.50 -23.16
C ALA A 787 3.61 3.80 -24.23
N TYR A 788 4.77 4.36 -23.90
CA TYR A 788 5.88 4.58 -24.86
C TYR A 788 7.03 3.57 -24.71
N CYS A 789 6.83 2.46 -23.95
CA CYS A 789 7.76 1.34 -23.86
C CYS A 789 9.19 1.72 -23.42
N HIS A 790 9.33 2.61 -22.44
CA HIS A 790 10.63 2.95 -21.87
C HIS A 790 11.08 1.85 -20.90
N MET A 791 12.21 1.20 -21.19
CA MET A 791 12.77 0.17 -20.30
C MET A 791 13.52 0.84 -19.16
N ASN A 792 12.83 0.95 -18.01
CA ASN A 792 13.39 1.54 -16.81
C ASN A 792 14.40 0.60 -16.17
N ALA A 793 15.60 1.08 -15.88
CA ALA A 793 16.64 0.30 -15.22
C ALA A 793 16.23 -0.03 -13.78
N ILE A 794 16.30 -1.32 -13.43
CA ILE A 794 16.00 -1.84 -12.08
C ILE A 794 17.30 -2.13 -11.34
N ASN A 795 18.27 -2.69 -12.05
CA ASN A 795 19.57 -3.13 -11.52
C ASN A 795 20.64 -2.96 -12.58
N ALA A 796 21.88 -2.88 -12.12
CA ALA A 796 23.07 -2.90 -12.97
C ALA A 796 24.13 -3.82 -12.34
N TRP A 797 24.96 -4.42 -13.16
CA TRP A 797 26.08 -5.25 -12.73
C TRP A 797 27.23 -5.12 -13.72
N VAL A 798 28.41 -5.53 -13.28
CA VAL A 798 29.58 -5.63 -14.14
C VAL A 798 29.74 -7.08 -14.57
N ARG A 799 29.83 -7.29 -15.89
CA ARG A 799 30.09 -8.58 -16.50
C ARG A 799 31.46 -8.59 -17.15
N GLU A 800 32.15 -9.70 -16.99
CA GLU A 800 33.42 -9.99 -17.69
C GLU A 800 33.14 -10.24 -19.18
N THR A 801 34.01 -9.72 -20.05
CA THR A 801 34.00 -10.02 -21.46
C THR A 801 35.17 -10.92 -21.84
N TYR A 802 34.90 -11.90 -22.69
CA TYR A 802 35.86 -12.85 -23.20
C TYR A 802 35.99 -12.69 -24.73
N ASP A 803 37.22 -12.86 -25.25
CA ASP A 803 37.39 -12.99 -26.69
C ASP A 803 36.82 -14.36 -27.12
N GLY A 804 35.99 -14.41 -28.16
CA GLY A 804 35.33 -15.62 -28.63
C GLY A 804 36.27 -16.75 -29.11
N SER A 805 37.56 -16.54 -29.05
CA SER A 805 38.61 -17.47 -29.45
C SER A 805 39.37 -18.16 -28.28
N GLY A 806 39.11 -17.79 -27.00
CA GLY A 806 39.82 -18.40 -25.87
C GLY A 806 39.25 -18.02 -24.50
N PRO A 807 39.75 -18.59 -23.40
CA PRO A 807 39.32 -18.29 -22.05
C PRO A 807 39.88 -16.99 -21.48
N GLU A 808 40.62 -16.20 -22.29
CA GLU A 808 41.23 -14.96 -21.84
C GLU A 808 40.17 -13.85 -21.68
N LYS A 809 40.18 -13.24 -20.50
CA LYS A 809 39.33 -12.08 -20.20
C LYS A 809 39.82 -10.88 -21.01
N THR A 810 38.94 -10.26 -21.77
CA THR A 810 39.27 -9.08 -22.61
C THR A 810 38.85 -7.76 -21.97
N GLY A 811 38.01 -7.78 -20.91
CA GLY A 811 37.62 -6.58 -20.21
C GLY A 811 36.38 -6.75 -19.37
N TYR A 812 35.74 -5.61 -19.01
CA TYR A 812 34.53 -5.52 -18.23
C TYR A 812 33.52 -4.60 -18.93
N VAL A 813 32.27 -4.98 -18.87
CA VAL A 813 31.15 -4.17 -19.36
C VAL A 813 30.08 -4.06 -18.28
N SER A 814 29.55 -2.85 -18.09
CA SER A 814 28.38 -2.68 -17.23
C SER A 814 27.09 -2.94 -18.02
N GLU A 815 26.26 -3.80 -17.48
CA GLU A 815 24.96 -4.17 -18.04
C GLU A 815 23.86 -3.70 -17.11
N MET A 816 22.69 -3.40 -17.66
CA MET A 816 21.51 -2.98 -16.90
C MET A 816 20.30 -3.83 -17.29
N ALA A 817 19.47 -4.17 -16.31
CA ALA A 817 18.19 -4.83 -16.55
C ALA A 817 17.01 -3.87 -16.39
N GLY A 818 16.05 -3.96 -17.30
CA GLY A 818 14.73 -3.37 -17.22
C GLY A 818 13.68 -4.42 -17.58
N TRP A 819 12.54 -4.47 -16.86
CA TRP A 819 11.65 -5.63 -16.94
C TRP A 819 10.28 -5.35 -17.56
N PHE A 820 9.74 -4.13 -17.45
CA PHE A 820 8.37 -3.87 -17.85
C PHE A 820 8.29 -3.06 -19.18
N PRO A 821 8.07 -3.75 -20.33
CA PRO A 821 7.78 -3.09 -21.58
C PRO A 821 6.36 -2.50 -21.57
N ILE A 822 5.84 -2.12 -22.70
CA ILE A 822 4.43 -1.76 -22.87
C ILE A 822 3.53 -2.96 -22.50
N ILE A 823 2.59 -2.77 -21.55
CA ILE A 823 1.66 -3.81 -21.12
C ILE A 823 0.22 -3.31 -21.26
N PRO A 824 -0.51 -3.76 -22.29
CA PRO A 824 -1.94 -3.53 -22.38
C PRO A 824 -2.67 -4.40 -21.35
N THR A 825 -3.63 -3.81 -20.65
CA THR A 825 -4.41 -4.50 -19.61
C THR A 825 -5.88 -4.17 -19.73
N PHE A 826 -6.73 -5.06 -19.22
CA PHE A 826 -8.17 -4.85 -19.16
C PHE A 826 -8.77 -5.41 -17.87
N SER A 827 -9.89 -4.85 -17.45
CA SER A 827 -10.75 -5.44 -16.43
C SER A 827 -12.22 -5.12 -16.70
N HIS A 828 -13.08 -5.96 -16.18
CA HIS A 828 -14.52 -5.76 -16.15
C HIS A 828 -15.02 -5.84 -14.71
N THR A 829 -15.73 -4.82 -14.24
CA THR A 829 -16.32 -4.76 -12.91
C THR A 829 -17.82 -4.62 -13.03
N LEU A 830 -18.55 -5.47 -12.31
CA LEU A 830 -20.00 -5.40 -12.14
C LEU A 830 -20.29 -5.03 -10.69
N LYS A 831 -21.05 -3.94 -10.46
CA LYS A 831 -21.53 -3.53 -9.13
C LYS A 831 -23.05 -3.67 -9.07
N PHE A 832 -23.56 -4.20 -7.99
CA PHE A 832 -25.01 -4.49 -7.80
C PHE A 832 -25.47 -4.14 -6.39
#